data_fc432b4a1f916055327fd1742764b7db
#
_entry.id   fc432b4a1f916055327fd1742764b7db
#
_cell.length_a   1.000
_cell.length_b   1.000
_cell.length_c   1.000
_cell.angle_alpha   90.00
_cell.angle_beta   90.00
_cell.angle_gamma   90.00
#
_symmetry.space_group_name_H-M   'P 1'
#
loop_
_entity.id
_entity.type
_entity.pdbx_description
1 polymer ?
#
loop_
_entity_poly.entity_id
_entity_poly.type
_entity_poly.pdbx_seq_one_letter_code
_entity_poly.pdbx_strand_id
1 'polypeptide(L)'
;MNNAQIGSQLLNVFSLPLQGQRLIEASAGTGKTYTIGILYLRLLLGLGGANAFSRPLSVEEILVVTFTEAATNELRGRIRQRIHEMRLVCLRNGVGFESQPEYLELLSELPEGLQREFAQEWLLAAERQMDEAAIYTIHGFCQRMLVHNAFESGVLFEQTMVQDEFPIQKQACADFWRRHFYPLNYSMTKVIQSLWNSPESLLTEIKPFLQGDIPVIINQPQQIETLEERHQRLISLIDSVKASWLEHSADFEKLITDSDVDKRSYSSRFLPSWLTKIAQWAQEPTEDYQLPKDLVRFSQTTLHEKSKSGSGPEHIVFQHIDNLLSQSLTLKDLIIPLAISEVRQTITREKHNRGEMGFDDLLTRLDSALSQESGKFLAHAISQRFPVAMIDEFQDTDAQQYRIFQRIYQGVENSALLFIGDPKQAIYAFRGADIFTYIEAKKEVSAHYTLETNYRSSQSMVEAVNHIFSHCESPFIFDQIPFQPVNFAPQNSGKKLVHNGDEVNALTFWQLGAEGVSVAEYEQAIASQCAAQIAQYLLGGLRGDTYFDNKGKCTPVAASDITVLVRSRREAVLIRDALNQLNIASVFQSNRESVFSTPEARDLLWLLQAVLSPEKERVLRSALATGILGLSAKQIDDLNHDEKAWEQLVDEFARYAQVWQKRGVLPMLRMVMAQRHIAETLLSGIDGERRLMDVMHIGELLQEMSLQLEGEHTLTRWLAQQIAHPDHQSDAQQMRLESDKHLVQISTIHKSKGLEYKIVWLPFASNFLPQSKGLYHDRTDFGTRLDLSDGEDTVALADEERLAEDLRLLYVALTRAIYHCSVGVAPLIKGNRKKSGETDLHLSALGY
;
A
#
# COMPACT_ATOMS: atom_id res chain seq x y z
N MET A 1 35.12 -10.70 16.65
CA MET A 1 34.41 -11.33 17.75
C MET A 1 33.34 -12.21 17.16
N ASN A 2 33.28 -13.49 17.50
CA ASN A 2 32.40 -14.47 16.89
C ASN A 2 30.93 -14.05 16.98
N ASN A 3 30.31 -13.73 15.84
CA ASN A 3 28.85 -13.72 15.71
C ASN A 3 28.38 -15.19 15.72
N ALA A 4 28.22 -15.77 16.91
CA ALA A 4 27.37 -16.91 17.05
C ALA A 4 25.95 -16.45 16.66
N GLN A 5 25.38 -16.98 15.58
CA GLN A 5 23.96 -16.85 15.28
C GLN A 5 23.19 -17.23 16.55
N ILE A 6 22.53 -16.26 17.19
CA ILE A 6 21.68 -16.50 18.36
C ILE A 6 20.52 -17.34 17.81
N GLY A 7 20.53 -18.66 18.11
CA GLY A 7 19.46 -19.57 17.70
C GLY A 7 18.14 -19.09 18.28
N SER A 8 17.08 -19.09 17.47
CA SER A 8 15.73 -18.79 17.93
C SER A 8 15.30 -19.81 18.99
N GLN A 9 14.73 -19.31 20.10
CA GLN A 9 14.21 -20.12 21.19
C GLN A 9 12.68 -20.19 21.14
N LEU A 10 12.11 -21.34 21.52
CA LEU A 10 10.66 -21.43 21.66
C LEU A 10 10.19 -20.53 22.78
N LEU A 11 9.20 -19.66 22.49
CA LEU A 11 8.68 -18.73 23.48
C LEU A 11 7.85 -19.48 24.54
N ASN A 12 8.28 -19.37 25.81
CA ASN A 12 7.40 -19.55 26.93
C ASN A 12 7.05 -18.18 27.53
N VAL A 13 5.79 -17.76 27.36
CA VAL A 13 5.32 -16.43 27.73
C VAL A 13 5.40 -16.17 29.25
N PHE A 14 5.37 -17.24 30.08
CA PHE A 14 5.42 -17.13 31.53
C PHE A 14 6.84 -16.97 32.07
N SER A 15 7.83 -17.48 31.34
CA SER A 15 9.25 -17.43 31.74
C SER A 15 10.10 -16.46 30.92
N LEU A 16 9.52 -15.73 29.95
CA LEU A 16 10.25 -14.72 29.20
C LEU A 16 10.85 -13.64 30.12
N PRO A 17 12.17 -13.35 30.04
CA PRO A 17 12.79 -12.26 30.78
C PRO A 17 12.22 -10.90 30.36
N LEU A 18 11.70 -10.12 31.32
CA LEU A 18 11.04 -8.82 31.08
C LEU A 18 12.01 -7.65 31.25
N GLN A 19 13.27 -7.81 30.82
CA GLN A 19 14.30 -6.77 30.82
C GLN A 19 15.14 -6.85 29.55
N GLY A 20 15.62 -5.71 29.07
CA GLY A 20 16.46 -5.60 27.88
C GLY A 20 15.65 -5.70 26.58
N GLN A 21 16.34 -5.84 25.46
CA GLN A 21 15.72 -5.88 24.12
C GLN A 21 15.48 -7.31 23.67
N ARG A 22 14.28 -7.63 23.24
CA ARG A 22 13.84 -8.96 22.79
C ARG A 22 13.06 -8.87 21.50
N LEU A 23 13.23 -9.86 20.62
CA LEU A 23 12.43 -10.03 19.41
C LEU A 23 11.59 -11.30 19.51
N ILE A 24 10.29 -11.19 19.32
CA ILE A 24 9.33 -12.30 19.31
C ILE A 24 8.77 -12.44 17.90
N GLU A 25 9.20 -13.50 17.20
CA GLU A 25 8.67 -13.85 15.89
C GLU A 25 7.42 -14.70 16.05
N ALA A 26 6.28 -14.17 15.63
CA ALA A 26 4.98 -14.80 15.76
C ALA A 26 4.31 -14.97 14.41
N SER A 27 4.40 -16.14 13.82
CA SER A 27 3.76 -16.47 12.53
C SER A 27 2.25 -16.21 12.55
N ALA A 28 1.62 -16.20 11.36
CA ALA A 28 0.18 -15.98 11.23
C ALA A 28 -0.61 -16.97 12.10
N GLY A 29 -1.54 -16.46 12.91
CA GLY A 29 -2.42 -17.31 13.73
C GLY A 29 -1.80 -17.94 14.98
N THR A 30 -0.53 -17.62 15.33
CA THR A 30 0.15 -18.21 16.49
C THR A 30 -0.10 -17.51 17.82
N GLY A 31 -0.95 -16.47 17.86
CA GLY A 31 -1.39 -15.86 19.10
C GLY A 31 -0.60 -14.64 19.56
N LYS A 32 -0.14 -13.75 18.64
CA LYS A 32 0.52 -12.47 19.00
C LYS A 32 -0.23 -11.69 20.07
N THR A 33 -1.51 -11.41 19.83
CA THR A 33 -2.35 -10.63 20.77
C THR A 33 -2.53 -11.35 22.13
N TYR A 34 -2.57 -12.69 22.09
CA TYR A 34 -2.57 -13.51 23.31
C TYR A 34 -1.29 -13.29 24.12
N THR A 35 -0.14 -13.37 23.45
CA THR A 35 1.17 -13.15 24.04
C THR A 35 1.31 -11.78 24.69
N ILE A 36 0.93 -10.71 23.97
CA ILE A 36 0.91 -9.33 24.49
C ILE A 36 0.07 -9.26 25.76
N GLY A 37 -1.13 -9.84 25.75
CA GLY A 37 -2.03 -9.80 26.89
C GLY A 37 -1.49 -10.50 28.16
N ILE A 38 -0.83 -11.66 28.01
CA ILE A 38 -0.21 -12.36 29.14
C ILE A 38 1.03 -11.60 29.65
N LEU A 39 1.88 -11.08 28.75
CA LEU A 39 3.02 -10.24 29.13
C LEU A 39 2.56 -8.98 29.89
N TYR A 40 1.45 -8.37 29.42
CA TYR A 40 0.86 -7.21 30.09
C TYR A 40 0.40 -7.54 31.52
N LEU A 41 -0.27 -8.68 31.74
CA LEU A 41 -0.66 -9.15 33.07
C LEU A 41 0.54 -9.43 33.97
N ARG A 42 1.62 -10.05 33.42
CA ARG A 42 2.86 -10.27 34.18
C ARG A 42 3.50 -8.97 34.64
N LEU A 43 3.51 -7.93 33.77
CA LEU A 43 4.03 -6.61 34.10
C LEU A 43 3.16 -5.90 35.16
N LEU A 44 1.84 -5.97 35.05
CA LEU A 44 0.92 -5.39 36.03
C LEU A 44 1.07 -6.03 37.42
N LEU A 45 1.26 -7.35 37.47
CA LEU A 45 1.30 -8.11 38.73
C LEU A 45 2.72 -8.36 39.26
N GLY A 46 3.77 -8.02 38.47
CA GLY A 46 5.16 -8.28 38.83
C GLY A 46 5.50 -9.77 38.85
N LEU A 47 4.89 -10.59 37.98
CA LEU A 47 5.05 -12.05 37.90
C LEU A 47 6.20 -12.47 36.98
N GLY A 48 6.73 -13.69 37.18
CA GLY A 48 7.79 -14.29 36.36
C GLY A 48 9.05 -14.64 37.18
N GLY A 49 9.02 -14.60 38.49
CA GLY A 49 10.13 -14.97 39.37
C GLY A 49 11.41 -14.19 39.09
N ALA A 50 12.53 -14.89 38.78
CA ALA A 50 13.79 -14.26 38.40
C ALA A 50 13.74 -13.51 37.04
N ASN A 51 12.76 -13.77 36.21
CA ASN A 51 12.56 -13.15 34.90
C ASN A 51 11.47 -12.05 34.94
N ALA A 52 10.93 -11.75 36.14
CA ALA A 52 9.97 -10.68 36.33
C ALA A 52 10.60 -9.30 36.10
N PHE A 53 9.78 -8.30 35.82
CA PHE A 53 10.23 -6.93 35.89
C PHE A 53 10.50 -6.53 37.35
N SER A 54 11.34 -5.55 37.59
CA SER A 54 11.82 -5.18 38.94
C SER A 54 10.70 -4.82 39.94
N ARG A 55 9.53 -4.46 39.46
CA ARG A 55 8.33 -4.13 40.26
C ARG A 55 7.04 -4.29 39.44
N PRO A 56 5.87 -4.38 40.07
CA PRO A 56 4.60 -4.19 39.38
C PRO A 56 4.53 -2.81 38.70
N LEU A 57 3.94 -2.73 37.53
CA LEU A 57 3.75 -1.50 36.74
C LEU A 57 2.29 -1.12 36.67
N SER A 58 1.99 0.18 36.53
CA SER A 58 0.65 0.67 36.22
C SER A 58 0.33 0.58 34.71
N VAL A 59 -0.93 0.74 34.34
CA VAL A 59 -1.37 0.76 32.92
C VAL A 59 -0.78 1.94 32.14
N GLU A 60 -0.42 3.02 32.82
CA GLU A 60 0.21 4.20 32.24
C GLU A 60 1.70 4.02 31.97
N GLU A 61 2.36 3.07 32.66
CA GLU A 61 3.80 2.81 32.55
C GLU A 61 4.13 1.75 31.49
N ILE A 62 3.14 0.96 31.05
CA ILE A 62 3.34 -0.09 30.04
C ILE A 62 2.96 0.47 28.68
N LEU A 63 3.95 0.87 27.89
CA LEU A 63 3.72 1.36 26.54
C LEU A 63 3.47 0.18 25.59
N VAL A 64 2.35 0.25 24.84
CA VAL A 64 2.09 -0.66 23.73
C VAL A 64 1.86 0.17 22.49
N VAL A 65 2.61 -0.11 21.43
CA VAL A 65 2.54 0.64 20.18
C VAL A 65 2.05 -0.26 19.07
N THR A 66 1.08 0.22 18.30
CA THR A 66 0.47 -0.47 17.17
C THR A 66 0.53 0.39 15.91
N PHE A 67 0.24 -0.23 14.75
CA PHE A 67 0.30 0.46 13.47
C PHE A 67 -0.97 1.27 13.13
N THR A 68 -2.16 0.84 13.59
CA THR A 68 -3.44 1.48 13.26
C THR A 68 -4.29 1.75 14.50
N GLU A 69 -5.16 2.76 14.45
CA GLU A 69 -6.12 3.05 15.53
C GLU A 69 -7.09 1.89 15.79
N ALA A 70 -7.52 1.20 14.73
CA ALA A 70 -8.38 0.04 14.88
C ALA A 70 -7.69 -1.08 15.68
N ALA A 71 -6.41 -1.37 15.38
CA ALA A 71 -5.61 -2.34 16.15
C ALA A 71 -5.38 -1.87 17.59
N THR A 72 -5.14 -0.57 17.80
CA THR A 72 -5.01 0.03 19.14
C THR A 72 -6.27 -0.20 19.98
N ASN A 73 -7.45 0.08 19.42
CA ASN A 73 -8.74 -0.06 20.10
C ASN A 73 -9.08 -1.53 20.38
N GLU A 74 -8.84 -2.42 19.43
CA GLU A 74 -9.02 -3.86 19.60
C GLU A 74 -8.10 -4.40 20.71
N LEU A 75 -6.82 -4.05 20.67
CA LEU A 75 -5.84 -4.50 21.66
C LEU A 75 -6.17 -3.97 23.06
N ARG A 76 -6.58 -2.70 23.18
CA ARG A 76 -7.05 -2.11 24.44
C ARG A 76 -8.26 -2.88 25.01
N GLY A 77 -9.23 -3.20 24.15
CA GLY A 77 -10.39 -4.01 24.55
C GLY A 77 -10.01 -5.40 25.03
N ARG A 78 -9.11 -6.09 24.31
CA ARG A 78 -8.63 -7.43 24.68
C ARG A 78 -7.81 -7.43 25.98
N ILE A 79 -6.95 -6.42 26.18
CA ILE A 79 -6.17 -6.28 27.43
C ILE A 79 -7.13 -6.00 28.60
N ARG A 80 -8.12 -5.09 28.46
CA ARG A 80 -9.15 -4.84 29.46
C ARG A 80 -9.89 -6.12 29.84
N GLN A 81 -10.30 -6.92 28.86
CA GLN A 81 -10.97 -8.20 29.11
C GLN A 81 -10.07 -9.15 29.91
N ARG A 82 -8.78 -9.28 29.57
CA ARG A 82 -7.85 -10.14 30.30
C ARG A 82 -7.60 -9.69 31.72
N ILE A 83 -7.50 -8.40 31.97
CA ILE A 83 -7.40 -7.82 33.32
C ILE A 83 -8.65 -8.18 34.11
N HIS A 84 -9.84 -8.04 33.52
CA HIS A 84 -11.12 -8.42 34.16
C HIS A 84 -11.17 -9.91 34.50
N GLU A 85 -10.81 -10.79 33.53
CA GLU A 85 -10.79 -12.25 33.71
C GLU A 85 -9.80 -12.64 34.81
N MET A 86 -8.56 -12.12 34.79
CA MET A 86 -7.55 -12.40 35.82
C MET A 86 -8.01 -11.94 37.22
N ARG A 87 -8.68 -10.79 37.31
CA ARG A 87 -9.28 -10.31 38.56
C ARG A 87 -10.34 -11.30 39.10
N LEU A 88 -11.21 -11.83 38.24
CA LEU A 88 -12.19 -12.86 38.61
C LEU A 88 -11.52 -14.18 39.03
N VAL A 89 -10.42 -14.55 38.38
CA VAL A 89 -9.61 -15.72 38.73
C VAL A 89 -9.04 -15.56 40.16
N CYS A 90 -8.48 -14.39 40.48
CA CYS A 90 -7.98 -14.09 41.82
C CYS A 90 -9.12 -14.12 42.85
N LEU A 91 -10.30 -13.52 42.53
CA LEU A 91 -11.45 -13.46 43.41
C LEU A 91 -12.03 -14.86 43.71
N ARG A 92 -12.03 -15.77 42.76
CA ARG A 92 -12.61 -17.12 42.86
C ARG A 92 -11.57 -18.20 43.15
N ASN A 93 -10.33 -17.84 43.40
CA ASN A 93 -9.20 -18.78 43.56
C ASN A 93 -9.10 -19.82 42.43
N GLY A 94 -9.36 -19.39 41.21
CA GLY A 94 -9.31 -20.22 39.99
C GLY A 94 -10.55 -21.08 39.73
N VAL A 95 -11.53 -21.10 40.63
CA VAL A 95 -12.76 -21.91 40.47
C VAL A 95 -13.60 -21.38 39.31
N GLY A 96 -13.90 -22.26 38.35
CA GLY A 96 -14.63 -21.92 37.10
C GLY A 96 -13.76 -21.47 35.95
N PHE A 97 -12.43 -21.54 36.07
CA PHE A 97 -11.45 -21.22 35.02
C PHE A 97 -10.55 -22.39 34.63
N GLU A 98 -10.99 -23.61 34.92
CA GLU A 98 -10.25 -24.86 34.65
C GLU A 98 -9.97 -25.07 33.15
N SER A 99 -10.77 -24.45 32.27
CA SER A 99 -10.57 -24.48 30.82
C SER A 99 -9.57 -23.42 30.30
N GLN A 100 -9.03 -22.57 31.16
CA GLN A 100 -8.14 -21.44 30.84
C GLN A 100 -6.84 -21.57 31.68
N PRO A 101 -5.97 -22.53 31.36
CA PRO A 101 -4.80 -22.87 32.14
C PRO A 101 -3.82 -21.72 32.31
N GLU A 102 -3.79 -20.78 31.38
CA GLU A 102 -2.93 -19.60 31.44
C GLU A 102 -3.17 -18.72 32.68
N TYR A 103 -4.42 -18.54 33.07
CA TYR A 103 -4.72 -17.76 34.27
C TYR A 103 -4.40 -18.54 35.55
N LEU A 104 -4.55 -19.87 35.53
CA LEU A 104 -4.20 -20.71 36.67
C LEU A 104 -2.69 -20.74 36.88
N GLU A 105 -1.89 -20.69 35.80
CA GLU A 105 -0.44 -20.58 35.86
C GLU A 105 -0.02 -19.25 36.51
N LEU A 106 -0.60 -18.11 36.06
CA LEU A 106 -0.35 -16.82 36.69
C LEU A 106 -0.81 -16.78 38.16
N LEU A 107 -1.96 -17.40 38.46
CA LEU A 107 -2.47 -17.49 39.84
C LEU A 107 -1.53 -18.30 40.74
N SER A 108 -0.88 -19.34 40.20
CA SER A 108 0.04 -20.19 40.99
C SER A 108 1.29 -19.44 41.44
N GLU A 109 1.69 -18.38 40.75
CA GLU A 109 2.77 -17.48 41.17
C GLU A 109 2.37 -16.50 42.28
N LEU A 110 1.05 -16.31 42.51
CA LEU A 110 0.52 -15.42 43.54
C LEU A 110 0.23 -16.21 44.82
N PRO A 111 0.98 -16.01 45.87
CA PRO A 111 0.71 -16.66 47.19
C PRO A 111 -0.70 -16.35 47.70
N GLU A 112 -1.29 -17.29 48.39
CA GLU A 112 -2.60 -17.12 49.00
C GLU A 112 -2.61 -16.04 50.10
N GLY A 113 -3.78 -15.43 50.34
CA GLY A 113 -4.00 -14.42 51.37
C GLY A 113 -3.80 -13.00 50.85
N LEU A 114 -3.19 -12.14 51.65
CA LEU A 114 -3.04 -10.70 51.39
C LEU A 114 -2.50 -10.33 50.00
N GLN A 115 -1.66 -11.15 49.42
CA GLN A 115 -1.11 -10.88 48.08
C GLN A 115 -2.15 -11.05 46.99
N ARG A 116 -3.08 -12.02 47.07
CA ARG A 116 -4.19 -12.17 46.11
C ARG A 116 -5.24 -11.06 46.31
N GLU A 117 -5.48 -10.63 47.53
CA GLU A 117 -6.37 -9.47 47.80
C GLU A 117 -5.77 -8.19 47.22
N PHE A 118 -4.50 -7.94 47.44
CA PHE A 118 -3.79 -6.82 46.82
C PHE A 118 -3.84 -6.89 45.27
N ALA A 119 -3.60 -8.08 44.68
CA ALA A 119 -3.70 -8.26 43.23
C ALA A 119 -5.11 -7.96 42.71
N GLN A 120 -6.18 -8.34 43.40
CA GLN A 120 -7.57 -8.01 43.06
C GLN A 120 -7.81 -6.51 43.02
N GLU A 121 -7.38 -5.79 44.06
CA GLU A 121 -7.57 -4.33 44.17
C GLU A 121 -6.73 -3.63 43.08
N TRP A 122 -5.52 -4.08 42.83
CA TRP A 122 -4.63 -3.55 41.80
C TRP A 122 -5.19 -3.76 40.37
N LEU A 123 -5.70 -4.98 40.09
CA LEU A 123 -6.36 -5.27 38.81
C LEU A 123 -7.65 -4.49 38.63
N LEU A 124 -8.43 -4.24 39.73
CA LEU A 124 -9.62 -3.41 39.68
C LEU A 124 -9.29 -1.95 39.37
N ALA A 125 -8.22 -1.42 39.97
CA ALA A 125 -7.72 -0.08 39.66
C ALA A 125 -7.26 0.01 38.19
N ALA A 126 -6.47 -0.98 37.71
CA ALA A 126 -6.02 -1.10 36.34
C ALA A 126 -7.20 -1.16 35.35
N GLU A 127 -8.24 -1.96 35.62
CA GLU A 127 -9.45 -2.07 34.79
C GLU A 127 -10.17 -0.73 34.63
N ARG A 128 -10.24 0.07 35.71
CA ARG A 128 -10.88 1.40 35.72
C ARG A 128 -10.04 2.45 35.00
N GLN A 129 -8.71 2.33 35.05
CA GLN A 129 -7.77 3.27 34.47
C GLN A 129 -7.39 2.91 33.00
N MET A 130 -8.05 1.90 32.39
CA MET A 130 -7.72 1.48 31.00
C MET A 130 -7.88 2.56 29.95
N ASP A 131 -8.64 3.61 30.21
CA ASP A 131 -8.77 4.75 29.31
C ASP A 131 -7.49 5.64 29.32
N GLU A 132 -6.69 5.58 30.39
CA GLU A 132 -5.41 6.25 30.58
C GLU A 132 -4.22 5.35 30.15
N ALA A 133 -4.49 4.09 29.78
CA ALA A 133 -3.46 3.13 29.40
C ALA A 133 -2.63 3.64 28.20
N ALA A 134 -1.31 3.45 28.30
CA ALA A 134 -0.35 3.88 27.27
C ALA A 134 -0.36 2.94 26.06
N ILE A 135 -1.51 2.81 25.41
CA ILE A 135 -1.71 2.01 24.19
C ILE A 135 -2.02 2.97 23.03
N TYR A 136 -1.07 3.17 22.12
CA TYR A 136 -1.10 4.22 21.10
C TYR A 136 -0.72 3.68 19.71
N THR A 137 -1.07 4.42 18.67
CA THR A 137 -0.38 4.31 17.38
C THR A 137 1.00 4.97 17.50
N ILE A 138 1.94 4.59 16.60
CA ILE A 138 3.29 5.19 16.60
C ILE A 138 3.21 6.72 16.52
N HIS A 139 2.38 7.26 15.61
CA HIS A 139 2.19 8.72 15.46
C HIS A 139 1.54 9.35 16.70
N GLY A 140 0.54 8.68 17.29
CA GLY A 140 -0.09 9.13 18.55
C GLY A 140 0.89 9.17 19.72
N PHE A 141 1.82 8.21 19.81
CA PHE A 141 2.91 8.23 20.76
C PHE A 141 3.84 9.44 20.51
N CYS A 142 4.32 9.63 19.27
CA CYS A 142 5.20 10.75 18.94
C CYS A 142 4.56 12.10 19.25
N GLN A 143 3.29 12.30 18.88
CA GLN A 143 2.55 13.52 19.18
C GLN A 143 2.50 13.80 20.69
N ARG A 144 2.17 12.79 21.50
CA ARG A 144 2.11 12.94 22.95
C ARG A 144 3.48 13.28 23.56
N MET A 145 4.54 12.64 23.06
CA MET A 145 5.90 12.91 23.55
C MET A 145 6.36 14.33 23.22
N LEU A 146 6.07 14.80 22.02
CA LEU A 146 6.37 16.16 21.58
C LEU A 146 5.60 17.22 22.40
N VAL A 147 4.33 17.00 22.67
CA VAL A 147 3.49 17.93 23.46
C VAL A 147 3.91 17.95 24.92
N HIS A 148 4.14 16.76 25.52
CA HIS A 148 4.54 16.69 26.94
C HIS A 148 5.94 17.22 27.20
N ASN A 149 6.84 17.15 26.21
CA ASN A 149 8.22 17.60 26.32
C ASN A 149 8.50 18.73 25.31
N ALA A 150 7.60 19.72 25.23
CA ALA A 150 7.66 20.79 24.23
C ALA A 150 8.93 21.63 24.33
N PHE A 151 9.45 21.83 25.54
CA PHE A 151 10.70 22.58 25.76
C PHE A 151 11.92 21.82 25.24
N GLU A 152 11.99 20.51 25.49
CA GLU A 152 13.11 19.66 25.07
C GLU A 152 13.07 19.36 23.58
N SER A 153 11.88 19.31 23.00
CA SER A 153 11.67 19.03 21.58
C SER A 153 11.71 20.27 20.69
N GLY A 154 11.67 21.51 21.27
CA GLY A 154 11.68 22.78 20.53
C GLY A 154 10.42 22.99 19.65
N VAL A 155 9.31 22.32 19.96
CA VAL A 155 8.07 22.41 19.19
C VAL A 155 7.21 23.59 19.67
N LEU A 156 6.56 24.31 18.75
CA LEU A 156 5.63 25.38 19.10
C LEU A 156 4.43 24.80 19.87
N PHE A 157 3.95 25.52 20.89
CA PHE A 157 2.88 25.07 21.77
C PHE A 157 1.53 24.87 21.05
N GLU A 158 1.26 25.67 20.04
CA GLU A 158 0.02 25.59 19.23
C GLU A 158 0.38 25.28 17.79
N GLN A 159 0.04 24.07 17.33
CA GLN A 159 0.18 23.68 15.93
C GLN A 159 -1.09 22.98 15.48
N THR A 160 -1.51 23.30 14.26
CA THR A 160 -2.67 22.66 13.62
C THR A 160 -2.22 21.44 12.84
N MET A 161 -2.82 20.28 13.13
CA MET A 161 -2.56 19.06 12.34
C MET A 161 -3.24 19.17 10.98
N VAL A 162 -2.45 19.04 9.92
CA VAL A 162 -2.92 19.03 8.52
C VAL A 162 -2.99 17.60 8.02
N GLN A 163 -4.16 17.19 7.58
CA GLN A 163 -4.38 15.84 7.02
C GLN A 163 -3.98 15.78 5.55
N ASP A 164 -4.25 16.84 4.77
CA ASP A 164 -3.92 16.91 3.34
C ASP A 164 -2.78 17.91 3.10
N GLU A 165 -1.60 17.38 2.82
CA GLU A 165 -0.41 18.16 2.47
C GLU A 165 -0.28 18.43 0.98
N PHE A 166 -1.12 17.83 0.14
CA PHE A 166 -1.01 17.95 -1.31
C PHE A 166 -1.04 19.40 -1.83
N PRO A 167 -1.88 20.32 -1.30
CA PRO A 167 -1.87 21.70 -1.72
C PRO A 167 -0.53 22.41 -1.50
N ILE A 168 0.12 22.17 -0.36
CA ILE A 168 1.45 22.75 -0.05
C ILE A 168 2.52 22.13 -0.95
N GLN A 169 2.51 20.81 -1.13
CA GLN A 169 3.44 20.09 -2.02
C GLN A 169 3.31 20.60 -3.46
N LYS A 170 2.07 20.73 -3.95
CA LYS A 170 1.79 21.26 -5.29
C LYS A 170 2.30 22.68 -5.46
N GLN A 171 2.04 23.57 -4.49
CA GLN A 171 2.50 24.94 -4.53
C GLN A 171 4.03 25.02 -4.50
N ALA A 172 4.69 24.27 -3.60
CA ALA A 172 6.15 24.25 -3.50
C ALA A 172 6.82 23.75 -4.80
N CYS A 173 6.27 22.71 -5.42
CA CYS A 173 6.75 22.21 -6.71
C CYS A 173 6.49 23.19 -7.86
N ALA A 174 5.36 23.88 -7.88
CA ALA A 174 5.06 24.94 -8.85
C ALA A 174 6.02 26.13 -8.72
N ASP A 175 6.41 26.51 -7.49
CA ASP A 175 7.36 27.58 -7.23
C ASP A 175 8.79 27.19 -7.62
N PHE A 176 9.17 25.92 -7.38
CA PHE A 176 10.42 25.35 -7.92
C PHE A 176 10.43 25.44 -9.44
N TRP A 177 9.36 25.00 -10.10
CA TRP A 177 9.21 25.01 -11.55
C TRP A 177 9.35 26.43 -12.13
N ARG A 178 8.69 27.44 -11.55
CA ARG A 178 8.77 28.84 -11.97
C ARG A 178 10.20 29.39 -11.81
N ARG A 179 10.86 29.05 -10.71
CA ARG A 179 12.20 29.55 -10.39
C ARG A 179 13.27 28.98 -11.32
N HIS A 180 13.21 27.68 -11.61
CA HIS A 180 14.27 27.01 -12.35
C HIS A 180 14.01 26.86 -13.84
N PHE A 181 12.75 26.75 -14.28
CA PHE A 181 12.46 26.42 -15.67
C PHE A 181 11.94 27.62 -16.51
N TYR A 182 11.32 28.64 -15.89
CA TYR A 182 10.88 29.82 -16.64
C TYR A 182 12.05 30.67 -17.19
N PRO A 183 13.22 30.77 -16.53
CA PRO A 183 14.35 31.51 -17.09
C PRO A 183 15.07 30.80 -18.24
N LEU A 184 14.79 29.50 -18.48
CA LEU A 184 15.52 28.70 -19.48
C LEU A 184 15.21 29.14 -20.92
N ASN A 185 16.17 28.90 -21.80
CA ASN A 185 15.98 29.12 -23.24
C ASN A 185 15.02 28.09 -23.84
N TYR A 186 14.59 28.36 -25.10
CA TYR A 186 13.58 27.52 -25.79
C TYR A 186 14.01 26.07 -25.95
N SER A 187 15.28 25.82 -26.32
CA SER A 187 15.81 24.46 -26.49
C SER A 187 15.74 23.66 -25.18
N MET A 188 16.23 24.24 -24.08
CA MET A 188 16.15 23.59 -22.76
C MET A 188 14.69 23.38 -22.30
N THR A 189 13.81 24.34 -22.56
CA THR A 189 12.39 24.22 -22.22
C THR A 189 11.75 23.02 -22.94
N LYS A 190 12.09 22.77 -24.19
CA LYS A 190 11.63 21.57 -24.93
C LYS A 190 12.11 20.29 -24.27
N VAL A 191 13.38 20.21 -23.88
CA VAL A 191 13.92 19.05 -23.14
C VAL A 191 13.16 18.83 -21.83
N ILE A 192 12.95 19.88 -21.03
CA ILE A 192 12.19 19.77 -19.78
C ILE A 192 10.75 19.30 -20.04
N GLN A 193 10.07 19.82 -21.06
CA GLN A 193 8.72 19.39 -21.43
C GLN A 193 8.66 17.93 -21.91
N SER A 194 9.73 17.40 -22.50
CA SER A 194 9.81 15.99 -22.86
C SER A 194 9.96 15.08 -21.63
N LEU A 195 10.58 15.56 -20.54
CA LEU A 195 10.72 14.86 -19.27
C LEU A 195 9.45 14.98 -18.43
N TRP A 196 8.93 16.20 -18.29
CA TRP A 196 7.72 16.50 -17.51
C TRP A 196 6.88 17.57 -18.24
N ASN A 197 5.64 17.25 -18.49
CA ASN A 197 4.72 18.18 -19.18
C ASN A 197 4.12 19.25 -18.24
N SER A 198 4.25 19.10 -16.94
CA SER A 198 3.73 20.03 -15.92
C SER A 198 4.45 19.88 -14.58
N PRO A 199 4.33 20.88 -13.67
CA PRO A 199 4.82 20.77 -12.30
C PRO A 199 4.26 19.54 -11.55
N GLU A 200 3.00 19.17 -11.84
CA GLU A 200 2.35 18.01 -11.21
C GLU A 200 3.00 16.69 -11.65
N SER A 201 3.48 16.59 -12.89
CA SER A 201 4.19 15.38 -13.34
C SER A 201 5.56 15.24 -12.68
N LEU A 202 6.29 16.35 -12.46
CA LEU A 202 7.52 16.37 -11.65
C LEU A 202 7.19 16.00 -10.20
N LEU A 203 6.14 16.60 -9.61
CA LEU A 203 5.72 16.29 -8.25
C LEU A 203 5.43 14.79 -8.08
N THR A 204 4.75 14.17 -9.05
CA THR A 204 4.45 12.73 -9.02
C THR A 204 5.72 11.88 -8.92
N GLU A 205 6.80 12.29 -9.61
CA GLU A 205 8.07 11.57 -9.60
C GLU A 205 8.86 11.77 -8.30
N ILE A 206 8.87 12.98 -7.73
CA ILE A 206 9.61 13.27 -6.49
C ILE A 206 8.82 13.04 -5.19
N LYS A 207 7.49 12.90 -5.27
CA LYS A 207 6.59 12.75 -4.11
C LYS A 207 7.03 11.67 -3.13
N PRO A 208 7.47 10.47 -3.54
CA PRO A 208 7.93 9.42 -2.62
C PRO A 208 9.12 9.85 -1.74
N PHE A 209 9.88 10.87 -2.17
CA PHE A 209 11.09 11.34 -1.52
C PHE A 209 10.90 12.66 -0.76
N LEU A 210 9.68 13.19 -0.68
CA LEU A 210 9.40 14.44 0.04
C LEU A 210 9.28 14.24 1.57
N GLN A 211 9.12 13.02 2.03
CA GLN A 211 9.02 12.63 3.45
C GLN A 211 10.03 11.51 3.77
N GLY A 212 10.27 11.26 5.03
CA GLY A 212 11.20 10.21 5.47
C GLY A 212 12.67 10.47 5.12
N ASP A 213 13.47 9.41 5.09
CA ASP A 213 14.89 9.46 4.73
C ASP A 213 15.04 9.63 3.21
N ILE A 214 16.02 10.41 2.79
CA ILE A 214 16.32 10.59 1.36
C ILE A 214 17.24 9.44 0.93
N PRO A 215 16.89 8.68 -0.15
CA PRO A 215 17.78 7.65 -0.67
C PRO A 215 19.13 8.25 -1.13
N VAL A 216 20.18 7.49 -0.98
CA VAL A 216 21.47 7.85 -1.57
C VAL A 216 21.37 7.72 -3.08
N ILE A 217 21.49 8.85 -3.78
CA ILE A 217 21.47 8.85 -5.24
C ILE A 217 22.84 8.41 -5.74
N ILE A 218 22.86 7.30 -6.46
CA ILE A 218 24.08 6.74 -7.07
C ILE A 218 24.25 7.27 -8.49
N ASN A 219 25.46 7.11 -9.04
CA ASN A 219 25.80 7.54 -10.40
C ASN A 219 25.61 9.05 -10.65
N GLN A 220 25.73 9.87 -9.59
CA GLN A 220 25.76 11.31 -9.76
C GLN A 220 27.03 11.72 -10.52
N PRO A 221 26.94 12.73 -11.40
CA PRO A 221 28.13 13.25 -12.06
C PRO A 221 29.16 13.73 -11.03
N GLN A 222 30.41 13.28 -11.18
CA GLN A 222 31.49 13.64 -10.26
C GLN A 222 31.88 15.12 -10.34
N GLN A 223 31.51 15.81 -11.43
CA GLN A 223 31.75 17.24 -11.62
C GLN A 223 30.47 18.02 -11.38
N ILE A 224 30.58 19.14 -10.66
CA ILE A 224 29.49 20.11 -10.48
C ILE A 224 29.28 20.81 -11.81
N GLU A 225 28.31 20.35 -12.60
CA GLU A 225 27.94 20.87 -13.91
C GLU A 225 26.57 21.56 -13.78
N THR A 226 26.43 22.76 -14.35
CA THR A 226 25.11 23.44 -14.38
C THR A 226 24.20 22.80 -15.43
N LEU A 227 22.91 23.09 -15.35
CA LEU A 227 21.92 22.61 -16.34
C LEU A 227 22.28 23.10 -17.75
N GLU A 228 22.74 24.36 -17.88
CA GLU A 228 23.15 24.97 -19.13
C GLU A 228 24.41 24.31 -19.72
N GLU A 229 25.42 24.06 -18.89
CA GLU A 229 26.68 23.41 -19.33
C GLU A 229 26.40 21.99 -19.81
N ARG A 230 25.60 21.22 -19.07
CA ARG A 230 25.18 19.88 -19.44
C ARG A 230 24.42 19.89 -20.78
N HIS A 231 23.44 20.78 -20.89
CA HIS A 231 22.65 20.91 -22.12
C HIS A 231 23.53 21.23 -23.32
N GLN A 232 24.40 22.24 -23.23
CA GLN A 232 25.32 22.62 -24.30
C GLN A 232 26.27 21.47 -24.69
N ARG A 233 26.81 20.75 -23.72
CA ARG A 233 27.67 19.59 -23.95
C ARG A 233 26.93 18.48 -24.71
N LEU A 234 25.70 18.13 -24.27
CA LEU A 234 24.90 17.08 -24.92
C LEU A 234 24.47 17.47 -26.33
N ILE A 235 23.99 18.70 -26.53
CA ILE A 235 23.69 19.21 -27.89
C ILE A 235 24.92 19.18 -28.81
N SER A 236 26.06 19.66 -28.34
CA SER A 236 27.32 19.65 -29.09
C SER A 236 27.75 18.22 -29.47
N LEU A 237 27.53 17.26 -28.55
CA LEU A 237 27.86 15.85 -28.83
C LEU A 237 26.92 15.27 -29.90
N ILE A 238 25.64 15.52 -29.83
CA ILE A 238 24.65 15.09 -30.82
C ILE A 238 24.94 15.74 -32.16
N ASP A 239 25.21 17.04 -32.17
CA ASP A 239 25.55 17.78 -33.43
C ASP A 239 26.84 17.25 -34.04
N SER A 240 27.85 16.87 -33.28
CA SER A 240 29.08 16.28 -33.78
C SER A 240 28.84 14.94 -34.47
N VAL A 241 27.97 14.10 -33.90
CA VAL A 241 27.57 12.82 -34.55
C VAL A 241 26.77 13.07 -35.82
N LYS A 242 25.84 14.03 -35.83
CA LYS A 242 25.06 14.41 -37.01
C LYS A 242 25.97 14.90 -38.14
N ALA A 243 26.88 15.80 -37.83
CA ALA A 243 27.85 16.33 -38.80
C ALA A 243 28.72 15.21 -39.39
N SER A 244 29.33 14.38 -38.55
CA SER A 244 30.13 13.23 -38.97
C SER A 244 29.33 12.24 -39.80
N TRP A 245 28.07 12.01 -39.45
CA TRP A 245 27.18 11.15 -40.24
C TRP A 245 26.92 11.71 -41.66
N LEU A 246 26.59 12.98 -41.80
CA LEU A 246 26.34 13.62 -43.08
C LEU A 246 27.57 13.64 -44.00
N GLU A 247 28.76 13.78 -43.42
CA GLU A 247 30.01 13.78 -44.16
C GLU A 247 30.35 12.41 -44.76
N HIS A 248 30.06 11.30 -44.06
CA HIS A 248 30.58 9.98 -44.41
C HIS A 248 29.48 8.95 -44.79
N SER A 249 28.18 9.30 -44.68
CA SER A 249 27.07 8.34 -44.82
C SER A 249 26.97 7.68 -46.20
N ALA A 250 27.55 8.28 -47.27
CA ALA A 250 27.46 7.75 -48.62
C ALA A 250 28.14 6.37 -48.79
N ASP A 251 29.16 6.07 -47.96
CA ASP A 251 29.91 4.83 -48.04
C ASP A 251 29.43 3.74 -47.07
N PHE A 252 28.54 4.04 -46.14
CA PHE A 252 28.15 3.12 -45.05
C PHE A 252 27.39 1.88 -45.56
N GLU A 253 26.53 2.04 -46.57
CA GLU A 253 25.83 0.89 -47.14
C GLU A 253 26.81 -0.14 -47.72
N LYS A 254 27.82 0.34 -48.46
CA LYS A 254 28.83 -0.51 -49.02
C LYS A 254 29.76 -1.10 -47.95
N LEU A 255 30.21 -0.27 -47.02
CA LEU A 255 31.10 -0.68 -45.93
C LEU A 255 30.50 -1.82 -45.08
N ILE A 256 29.20 -1.73 -44.76
CA ILE A 256 28.49 -2.74 -43.98
C ILE A 256 28.18 -3.98 -44.84
N THR A 257 27.77 -3.80 -46.09
CA THR A 257 27.44 -4.91 -47.01
C THR A 257 28.66 -5.76 -47.37
N ASP A 258 29.82 -5.13 -47.54
CA ASP A 258 31.08 -5.80 -47.86
C ASP A 258 31.76 -6.40 -46.63
N SER A 259 31.32 -6.07 -45.43
CA SER A 259 31.86 -6.57 -44.17
C SER A 259 31.32 -7.96 -43.79
N ASP A 260 31.87 -8.53 -42.69
CA ASP A 260 31.48 -9.84 -42.14
C ASP A 260 30.28 -9.79 -41.19
N VAL A 261 29.53 -8.70 -41.19
CA VAL A 261 28.33 -8.51 -40.39
C VAL A 261 27.22 -9.50 -40.81
N ASP A 262 26.48 -10.03 -39.84
CA ASP A 262 25.40 -10.97 -40.11
C ASP A 262 24.29 -10.36 -40.99
N LYS A 263 24.15 -10.89 -42.21
CA LYS A 263 23.20 -10.41 -43.23
C LYS A 263 21.73 -10.63 -42.89
N ARG A 264 21.42 -11.41 -41.81
CA ARG A 264 20.07 -11.53 -41.29
C ARG A 264 19.72 -10.30 -40.42
N SER A 265 20.68 -9.82 -39.66
CA SER A 265 20.56 -8.62 -38.83
C SER A 265 20.65 -7.33 -39.65
N TYR A 266 21.46 -7.30 -40.70
CA TYR A 266 21.67 -6.15 -41.62
C TYR A 266 21.31 -6.54 -43.06
N SER A 267 20.01 -6.83 -43.29
CA SER A 267 19.57 -7.25 -44.62
C SER A 267 19.52 -6.07 -45.59
N SER A 268 19.84 -6.34 -46.90
CA SER A 268 19.74 -5.36 -47.97
C SER A 268 18.35 -4.73 -48.12
N ARG A 269 17.33 -5.34 -47.55
CA ARG A 269 15.94 -4.82 -47.56
C ARG A 269 15.75 -3.68 -46.56
N PHE A 270 16.36 -3.73 -45.37
CA PHE A 270 16.11 -2.78 -44.28
C PHE A 270 17.23 -1.77 -44.11
N LEU A 271 18.47 -2.11 -44.41
CA LEU A 271 19.65 -1.25 -44.25
C LEU A 271 19.46 0.14 -44.90
N PRO A 272 18.99 0.24 -46.18
CA PRO A 272 18.80 1.55 -46.82
C PRO A 272 17.76 2.41 -46.11
N SER A 273 16.71 1.80 -45.57
CA SER A 273 15.68 2.53 -44.84
C SER A 273 16.22 3.10 -43.50
N TRP A 274 17.06 2.37 -42.77
CA TRP A 274 17.71 2.86 -41.56
C TRP A 274 18.68 4.01 -41.85
N LEU A 275 19.52 3.87 -42.86
CA LEU A 275 20.43 4.92 -43.31
C LEU A 275 19.69 6.21 -43.68
N THR A 276 18.57 6.07 -44.43
CA THR A 276 17.73 7.21 -44.81
C THR A 276 17.13 7.91 -43.58
N LYS A 277 16.59 7.17 -42.62
CA LYS A 277 16.02 7.74 -41.40
C LYS A 277 17.05 8.51 -40.57
N ILE A 278 18.26 7.94 -40.41
CA ILE A 278 19.32 8.59 -39.65
C ILE A 278 19.83 9.82 -40.41
N ALA A 279 19.93 9.77 -41.74
CA ALA A 279 20.31 10.91 -42.55
C ALA A 279 19.28 12.06 -42.45
N GLN A 280 17.97 11.75 -42.40
CA GLN A 280 16.91 12.74 -42.15
C GLN A 280 17.07 13.38 -40.78
N TRP A 281 17.21 12.57 -39.70
CA TRP A 281 17.50 13.07 -38.38
C TRP A 281 18.75 13.93 -38.30
N ALA A 282 19.80 13.55 -39.00
CA ALA A 282 21.05 14.32 -39.04
C ALA A 282 20.92 15.68 -39.74
N GLN A 283 19.98 15.83 -40.68
CA GLN A 283 19.67 17.12 -41.34
C GLN A 283 18.79 18.04 -40.51
N GLU A 284 18.04 17.52 -39.54
CA GLU A 284 17.17 18.31 -38.66
C GLU A 284 17.99 19.03 -37.59
N PRO A 285 17.60 20.25 -37.16
CA PRO A 285 18.23 20.92 -36.01
C PRO A 285 18.07 20.09 -34.76
N THR A 286 19.08 20.11 -33.88
CA THR A 286 19.01 19.40 -32.57
C THR A 286 18.22 20.22 -31.58
N GLU A 287 16.99 19.83 -31.31
CA GLU A 287 16.09 20.52 -30.36
C GLU A 287 15.90 19.78 -29.03
N ASP A 288 16.16 18.47 -28.99
CA ASP A 288 16.06 17.61 -27.82
C ASP A 288 17.16 16.51 -27.84
N TYR A 289 17.08 15.55 -26.91
CA TYR A 289 18.04 14.45 -26.79
C TYR A 289 17.52 13.14 -27.40
N GLN A 290 16.42 13.19 -28.17
CA GLN A 290 15.88 11.98 -28.79
C GLN A 290 16.75 11.51 -29.95
N LEU A 291 17.13 10.23 -29.87
CA LEU A 291 17.90 9.56 -30.89
C LEU A 291 17.02 8.61 -31.70
N PRO A 292 17.25 8.44 -33.03
CA PRO A 292 16.59 7.42 -33.79
C PRO A 292 16.88 6.02 -33.23
N LYS A 293 15.84 5.20 -33.05
CA LYS A 293 15.99 3.82 -32.52
C LYS A 293 16.98 2.98 -33.34
N ASP A 294 17.09 3.25 -34.64
CA ASP A 294 17.99 2.53 -35.52
C ASP A 294 19.44 3.00 -35.39
N LEU A 295 19.73 4.11 -34.67
CA LEU A 295 21.10 4.62 -34.51
C LEU A 295 22.02 3.64 -33.75
N VAL A 296 21.50 2.95 -32.75
CA VAL A 296 22.21 1.91 -31.96
C VAL A 296 22.81 0.83 -32.90
N ARG A 297 22.15 0.52 -34.00
CA ARG A 297 22.63 -0.48 -34.97
C ARG A 297 23.96 -0.09 -35.65
N PHE A 298 24.30 1.18 -35.63
CA PHE A 298 25.51 1.74 -36.25
C PHE A 298 26.57 2.11 -35.20
N SER A 299 26.42 1.67 -33.97
CA SER A 299 27.48 1.76 -32.97
C SER A 299 28.58 0.75 -33.28
N GLN A 300 29.83 1.11 -33.03
CA GLN A 300 30.98 0.23 -33.28
C GLN A 300 30.84 -1.07 -32.48
N THR A 301 30.41 -0.98 -31.24
CA THR A 301 30.15 -2.13 -30.34
C THR A 301 29.10 -3.08 -30.95
N THR A 302 27.94 -2.57 -31.38
CA THR A 302 26.88 -3.39 -31.98
C THR A 302 27.30 -4.03 -33.30
N LEU A 303 28.07 -3.30 -34.10
CA LEU A 303 28.61 -3.84 -35.38
C LEU A 303 29.61 -4.97 -35.12
N HIS A 304 30.47 -4.88 -34.10
CA HIS A 304 31.37 -5.95 -33.68
C HIS A 304 30.60 -7.18 -33.18
N GLU A 305 29.65 -6.99 -32.29
CA GLU A 305 28.81 -8.07 -31.75
C GLU A 305 28.02 -8.83 -32.84
N LYS A 306 27.57 -8.13 -33.85
CA LYS A 306 26.81 -8.72 -34.99
C LYS A 306 27.68 -9.22 -36.12
N SER A 307 28.99 -9.18 -35.97
CA SER A 307 29.93 -9.71 -36.95
C SER A 307 30.32 -11.16 -36.64
N LYS A 308 30.40 -12.00 -37.64
CA LYS A 308 30.72 -13.43 -37.48
C LYS A 308 32.14 -13.68 -36.99
N SER A 309 33.07 -12.80 -37.33
CA SER A 309 34.47 -12.87 -36.91
C SER A 309 34.75 -12.13 -35.59
N GLY A 310 33.72 -11.46 -35.02
CA GLY A 310 33.89 -10.56 -33.84
C GLY A 310 34.60 -9.24 -34.16
N SER A 311 35.01 -8.99 -35.44
CA SER A 311 35.57 -7.72 -35.89
C SER A 311 34.64 -7.17 -36.99
N GLY A 312 33.79 -6.20 -36.60
CA GLY A 312 32.93 -5.48 -37.56
C GLY A 312 33.66 -4.39 -38.34
N PRO A 313 32.99 -3.73 -39.29
CA PRO A 313 33.55 -2.61 -40.01
C PRO A 313 33.88 -1.48 -39.03
N GLU A 314 35.11 -0.97 -39.08
CA GLU A 314 35.58 0.12 -38.23
C GLU A 314 35.42 1.47 -38.94
N HIS A 315 34.81 2.44 -38.24
CA HIS A 315 34.73 3.80 -38.74
C HIS A 315 34.62 4.79 -37.59
N ILE A 316 35.24 5.97 -37.74
CA ILE A 316 35.24 7.01 -36.70
C ILE A 316 33.80 7.43 -36.28
N VAL A 317 32.86 7.45 -37.21
CA VAL A 317 31.44 7.78 -36.94
C VAL A 317 30.78 6.73 -36.03
N PHE A 318 31.12 5.46 -36.23
CA PHE A 318 30.58 4.39 -35.37
C PHE A 318 31.11 4.48 -33.95
N GLN A 319 32.36 4.92 -33.77
CA GLN A 319 32.94 5.21 -32.46
C GLN A 319 32.33 6.47 -31.84
N HIS A 320 32.03 7.52 -32.64
CA HIS A 320 31.28 8.70 -32.13
C HIS A 320 29.88 8.33 -31.66
N ILE A 321 29.19 7.37 -32.34
CA ILE A 321 27.91 6.86 -31.94
C ILE A 321 28.03 6.09 -30.60
N ASP A 322 29.06 5.25 -30.43
CA ASP A 322 29.33 4.56 -29.16
C ASP A 322 29.54 5.57 -28.02
N ASN A 323 30.36 6.60 -28.26
CA ASN A 323 30.58 7.65 -27.25
C ASN A 323 29.28 8.40 -26.91
N LEU A 324 28.43 8.70 -27.91
CA LEU A 324 27.12 9.31 -27.66
C LEU A 324 26.20 8.40 -26.83
N LEU A 325 26.12 7.11 -27.18
CA LEU A 325 25.28 6.13 -26.51
C LEU A 325 25.75 5.78 -25.10
N SER A 326 27.06 5.94 -24.82
CA SER A 326 27.61 5.76 -23.45
C SER A 326 27.30 6.92 -22.51
N GLN A 327 26.83 8.06 -23.01
CA GLN A 327 26.47 9.20 -22.18
C GLN A 327 25.03 9.10 -21.70
N SER A 328 24.80 9.57 -20.48
CA SER A 328 23.43 9.77 -19.97
C SER A 328 22.81 10.99 -20.64
N LEU A 329 21.92 10.75 -21.61
CA LEU A 329 21.24 11.79 -22.40
C LEU A 329 20.01 12.32 -21.63
N THR A 330 20.20 12.79 -20.41
CA THR A 330 19.13 13.32 -19.57
C THR A 330 19.63 14.48 -18.69
N LEU A 331 18.69 15.26 -18.18
CA LEU A 331 18.91 16.24 -17.10
C LEU A 331 18.31 15.80 -15.77
N LYS A 332 17.69 14.61 -15.70
CA LYS A 332 17.01 14.11 -14.50
C LYS A 332 17.95 13.98 -13.31
N ASP A 333 19.17 13.52 -13.56
CA ASP A 333 20.22 13.32 -12.55
C ASP A 333 20.68 14.61 -11.86
N LEU A 334 20.48 15.77 -12.48
CA LEU A 334 20.73 17.08 -11.91
C LEU A 334 19.46 17.67 -11.26
N ILE A 335 18.31 17.51 -11.94
CA ILE A 335 17.06 18.17 -11.54
C ILE A 335 16.39 17.46 -10.36
N ILE A 336 16.32 16.14 -10.35
CA ILE A 336 15.59 15.39 -9.30
C ILE A 336 16.19 15.62 -7.91
N PRO A 337 17.53 15.51 -7.68
CA PRO A 337 18.12 15.79 -6.38
C PRO A 337 17.88 17.22 -5.91
N LEU A 338 18.02 18.19 -6.82
CA LEU A 338 17.76 19.60 -6.54
C LEU A 338 16.29 19.84 -6.18
N ALA A 339 15.35 19.27 -6.97
CA ALA A 339 13.92 19.38 -6.74
C ALA A 339 13.52 18.78 -5.37
N ILE A 340 14.00 17.57 -5.04
CA ILE A 340 13.74 16.93 -3.75
C ILE A 340 14.21 17.86 -2.60
N SER A 341 15.44 18.37 -2.68
CA SER A 341 16.01 19.21 -1.63
C SER A 341 15.25 20.52 -1.46
N GLU A 342 15.04 21.29 -2.54
CA GLU A 342 14.40 22.62 -2.46
C GLU A 342 12.90 22.54 -2.17
N VAL A 343 12.19 21.56 -2.74
CA VAL A 343 10.75 21.39 -2.47
C VAL A 343 10.53 20.98 -1.01
N ARG A 344 11.34 20.05 -0.45
CA ARG A 344 11.28 19.70 0.99
C ARG A 344 11.53 20.92 1.89
N GLN A 345 12.58 21.70 1.60
CA GLN A 345 12.87 22.91 2.36
C GLN A 345 11.73 23.94 2.30
N THR A 346 11.14 24.10 1.11
CA THR A 346 9.99 25.00 0.92
C THR A 346 8.77 24.53 1.70
N ILE A 347 8.42 23.23 1.65
CA ILE A 347 7.31 22.65 2.41
C ILE A 347 7.54 22.86 3.92
N THR A 348 8.73 22.53 4.43
CA THR A 348 9.07 22.69 5.85
C THR A 348 8.92 24.14 6.31
N ARG A 349 9.43 25.10 5.52
CA ARG A 349 9.33 26.53 5.81
C ARG A 349 7.88 27.03 5.80
N GLU A 350 7.08 26.64 4.78
CA GLU A 350 5.67 27.03 4.68
C GLU A 350 4.83 26.44 5.82
N LYS A 351 5.02 25.18 6.18
CA LYS A 351 4.37 24.57 7.35
C LYS A 351 4.74 25.31 8.64
N HIS A 352 6.02 25.64 8.82
CA HIS A 352 6.46 26.39 10.00
C HIS A 352 5.81 27.78 10.06
N ASN A 353 5.76 28.51 8.93
CA ASN A 353 5.17 29.84 8.85
C ASN A 353 3.66 29.84 9.13
N ARG A 354 2.96 28.77 8.81
CA ARG A 354 1.51 28.62 9.03
C ARG A 354 1.17 28.01 10.39
N GLY A 355 2.16 27.56 11.17
CA GLY A 355 1.94 26.78 12.39
C GLY A 355 1.26 25.44 12.11
N GLU A 356 1.50 24.86 10.94
CA GLU A 356 0.94 23.59 10.50
C GLU A 356 1.94 22.44 10.69
N MET A 357 1.42 21.23 10.93
CA MET A 357 2.22 20.00 11.08
C MET A 357 1.49 18.84 10.41
N GLY A 358 2.21 18.07 9.58
CA GLY A 358 1.71 16.80 9.03
C GLY A 358 1.98 15.62 9.97
N PHE A 359 1.40 14.48 9.64
CA PHE A 359 1.60 13.26 10.44
C PHE A 359 3.06 12.78 10.45
N ASP A 360 3.74 12.78 9.30
CA ASP A 360 5.14 12.34 9.22
C ASP A 360 6.13 13.33 9.85
N ASP A 361 5.73 14.61 9.99
CA ASP A 361 6.52 15.60 10.72
C ASP A 361 6.68 15.24 12.21
N LEU A 362 5.70 14.53 12.79
CA LEU A 362 5.77 14.07 14.18
C LEU A 362 6.96 13.13 14.41
N LEU A 363 7.14 12.18 13.49
CA LEU A 363 8.27 11.23 13.53
C LEU A 363 9.59 11.97 13.34
N THR A 364 9.68 12.80 12.30
CA THR A 364 10.89 13.55 11.95
C THR A 364 11.33 14.49 13.08
N ARG A 365 10.40 15.17 13.73
CA ARG A 365 10.71 16.06 14.85
C ARG A 365 11.16 15.32 16.09
N LEU A 366 10.49 14.22 16.45
CA LEU A 366 10.89 13.42 17.61
C LEU A 366 12.27 12.77 17.37
N ASP A 367 12.51 12.20 16.21
CA ASP A 367 13.81 11.63 15.82
C ASP A 367 14.93 12.69 15.87
N SER A 368 14.66 13.88 15.32
CA SER A 368 15.60 15.00 15.37
C SER A 368 15.85 15.49 16.79
N ALA A 369 14.82 15.60 17.64
CA ALA A 369 14.97 16.00 19.04
C ALA A 369 15.82 14.98 19.82
N LEU A 370 15.57 13.69 19.62
CA LEU A 370 16.34 12.60 20.25
C LEU A 370 17.80 12.52 19.74
N SER A 371 18.10 13.05 18.55
CA SER A 371 19.45 13.03 17.96
C SER A 371 20.35 14.15 18.47
N GLN A 372 19.83 15.21 19.09
CA GLN A 372 20.57 16.33 19.64
C GLN A 372 21.26 15.95 20.96
N GLU A 373 22.21 16.76 21.43
CA GLU A 373 22.85 16.53 22.74
C GLU A 373 21.85 16.53 23.90
N SER A 374 20.82 17.40 23.84
CA SER A 374 19.69 17.43 24.79
C SER A 374 18.78 16.20 24.69
N GLY A 375 18.84 15.45 23.60
CA GLY A 375 18.01 14.28 23.35
C GLY A 375 18.19 13.15 24.35
N LYS A 376 19.32 13.06 25.01
CA LYS A 376 19.56 12.11 26.10
C LYS A 376 18.64 12.34 27.31
N PHE A 377 18.35 13.61 27.63
CA PHE A 377 17.40 13.94 28.71
C PHE A 377 15.98 13.58 28.30
N LEU A 378 15.60 13.87 27.06
CA LEU A 378 14.31 13.50 26.50
C LEU A 378 14.13 11.96 26.50
N ALA A 379 15.11 11.22 26.00
CA ALA A 379 15.10 9.75 26.00
C ALA A 379 14.97 9.18 27.41
N HIS A 380 15.69 9.75 28.37
CA HIS A 380 15.61 9.35 29.78
C HIS A 380 14.24 9.66 30.40
N ALA A 381 13.68 10.83 30.16
CA ALA A 381 12.33 11.18 30.61
C ALA A 381 11.26 10.22 30.07
N ILE A 382 11.35 9.87 28.76
CA ILE A 382 10.44 8.94 28.13
C ILE A 382 10.61 7.52 28.70
N SER A 383 11.83 7.02 28.84
CA SER A 383 12.10 5.67 29.36
C SER A 383 11.75 5.54 30.85
N GLN A 384 11.84 6.60 31.65
CA GLN A 384 11.35 6.60 33.03
C GLN A 384 9.83 6.55 33.10
N ARG A 385 9.13 7.26 32.22
CA ARG A 385 7.66 7.24 32.14
C ARG A 385 7.14 5.91 31.64
N PHE A 386 7.81 5.31 30.68
CA PHE A 386 7.46 4.02 30.07
C PHE A 386 8.64 3.05 30.17
N PRO A 387 8.88 2.46 31.36
CA PRO A 387 10.01 1.54 31.53
C PRO A 387 9.93 0.29 30.67
N VAL A 388 8.72 -0.07 30.19
CA VAL A 388 8.52 -1.18 29.25
C VAL A 388 7.75 -0.72 28.03
N ALA A 389 8.28 -1.04 26.85
CA ALA A 389 7.61 -0.84 25.57
C ALA A 389 7.46 -2.15 24.80
N MET A 390 6.27 -2.38 24.26
CA MET A 390 5.94 -3.48 23.34
C MET A 390 5.53 -2.88 22.01
N ILE A 391 6.25 -3.24 20.94
CA ILE A 391 5.97 -2.76 19.57
C ILE A 391 5.31 -3.91 18.81
N ASP A 392 4.02 -3.80 18.55
CA ASP A 392 3.27 -4.79 17.77
C ASP A 392 3.39 -4.54 16.26
N GLU A 393 3.30 -5.60 15.47
CA GLU A 393 3.50 -5.58 14.01
C GLU A 393 4.83 -4.91 13.60
N PHE A 394 5.91 -5.19 14.35
CA PHE A 394 7.22 -4.54 14.17
C PHE A 394 7.76 -4.63 12.74
N GLN A 395 7.42 -5.66 11.96
CA GLN A 395 7.83 -5.78 10.56
C GLN A 395 7.23 -4.70 9.63
N ASP A 396 6.29 -3.89 10.12
CA ASP A 396 5.69 -2.78 9.36
C ASP A 396 6.30 -1.41 9.74
N THR A 397 7.32 -1.39 10.60
CA THR A 397 8.02 -0.17 10.97
C THR A 397 9.07 0.22 9.93
N ASP A 398 9.35 1.53 9.85
CA ASP A 398 10.44 2.08 9.05
C ASP A 398 11.69 2.34 9.89
N ALA A 399 12.81 2.67 9.21
CA ALA A 399 14.08 2.93 9.86
C ALA A 399 14.02 4.11 10.87
N GLN A 400 13.23 5.15 10.60
CA GLN A 400 13.07 6.31 11.49
C GLN A 400 12.32 5.93 12.77
N GLN A 401 11.25 5.14 12.65
CA GLN A 401 10.49 4.63 13.79
C GLN A 401 11.35 3.74 14.68
N TYR A 402 12.13 2.84 14.08
CA TYR A 402 13.07 1.98 14.82
C TYR A 402 14.11 2.82 15.57
N ARG A 403 14.75 3.81 14.91
CA ARG A 403 15.74 4.70 15.54
C ARG A 403 15.18 5.43 16.75
N ILE A 404 13.91 5.89 16.71
CA ILE A 404 13.26 6.55 17.85
C ILE A 404 13.24 5.62 19.07
N PHE A 405 12.73 4.39 18.94
CA PHE A 405 12.66 3.46 20.06
C PHE A 405 14.04 2.99 20.52
N GLN A 406 14.96 2.77 19.60
CA GLN A 406 16.33 2.40 19.92
C GLN A 406 17.01 3.48 20.78
N ARG A 407 16.91 4.77 20.38
CA ARG A 407 17.49 5.90 21.15
C ARG A 407 16.89 6.06 22.55
N ILE A 408 15.59 5.73 22.71
CA ILE A 408 14.90 5.81 24.01
C ILE A 408 15.36 4.70 24.96
N TYR A 409 15.57 3.46 24.46
CA TYR A 409 15.78 2.29 25.34
C TYR A 409 17.20 1.72 25.30
N GLN A 410 18.06 2.13 24.37
CA GLN A 410 19.42 1.60 24.26
C GLN A 410 20.27 1.97 25.48
N GLY A 411 20.79 0.95 26.17
CA GLY A 411 21.67 1.16 27.31
C GLY A 411 20.98 1.64 28.60
N VAL A 412 19.64 1.63 28.64
CA VAL A 412 18.88 2.01 29.83
C VAL A 412 18.68 0.78 30.72
N GLU A 413 19.24 0.84 31.95
CA GLU A 413 19.05 -0.19 32.97
C GLU A 413 17.58 -0.24 33.45
N ASN A 414 17.11 -1.40 33.85
CA ASN A 414 15.72 -1.63 34.31
C ASN A 414 14.65 -1.17 33.31
N SER A 415 14.90 -1.37 32.03
CA SER A 415 13.92 -1.18 30.97
C SER A 415 13.76 -2.41 30.09
N ALA A 416 12.63 -2.52 29.37
CA ALA A 416 12.40 -3.56 28.37
C ALA A 416 11.85 -2.97 27.07
N LEU A 417 12.39 -3.44 25.94
CA LEU A 417 11.87 -3.17 24.60
C LEU A 417 11.60 -4.50 23.91
N LEU A 418 10.32 -4.80 23.71
CA LEU A 418 9.86 -6.05 23.12
C LEU A 418 9.33 -5.75 21.70
N PHE A 419 10.03 -6.24 20.69
CA PHE A 419 9.59 -6.21 19.30
C PHE A 419 8.79 -7.48 19.02
N ILE A 420 7.55 -7.33 18.53
CA ILE A 420 6.64 -8.44 18.26
C ILE A 420 6.19 -8.33 16.81
N GLY A 421 6.47 -9.36 16.01
CA GLY A 421 6.14 -9.30 14.60
C GLY A 421 6.40 -10.59 13.84
N ASP A 422 6.11 -10.58 12.54
CA ASP A 422 6.36 -11.67 11.61
C ASP A 422 6.94 -11.12 10.29
N PRO A 423 8.24 -11.28 10.01
CA PRO A 423 8.86 -10.74 8.80
C PRO A 423 8.23 -11.28 7.52
N LYS A 424 7.61 -12.48 7.57
CA LYS A 424 6.88 -13.08 6.45
C LYS A 424 5.56 -12.33 6.14
N GLN A 425 5.11 -11.44 7.03
CA GLN A 425 3.93 -10.60 6.87
C GLN A 425 4.25 -9.12 6.58
N ALA A 426 5.50 -8.78 6.27
CA ALA A 426 5.91 -7.43 5.86
C ALA A 426 5.44 -7.15 4.42
N ILE A 427 4.32 -6.43 4.26
CA ILE A 427 3.67 -6.14 2.98
C ILE A 427 3.28 -4.66 2.82
N TYR A 428 3.90 -3.75 3.57
CA TYR A 428 3.61 -2.32 3.53
C TYR A 428 4.80 -1.48 3.04
N ALA A 429 5.67 -2.03 2.17
CA ALA A 429 6.80 -1.29 1.60
C ALA A 429 6.35 -0.02 0.88
N PHE A 430 5.21 -0.03 0.20
CA PHE A 430 4.61 1.15 -0.44
C PHE A 430 4.17 2.26 0.54
N ARG A 431 4.23 2.03 1.87
CA ARG A 431 4.00 2.98 2.96
C ARG A 431 5.27 3.37 3.71
N GLY A 432 6.42 3.00 3.20
CA GLY A 432 7.70 3.25 3.84
C GLY A 432 8.13 2.19 4.86
N ALA A 433 7.31 1.15 5.12
CA ALA A 433 7.76 0.02 5.92
C ALA A 433 8.95 -0.67 5.25
N ASP A 434 9.98 -0.96 6.03
CA ASP A 434 11.22 -1.48 5.52
C ASP A 434 11.61 -2.81 6.20
N ILE A 435 11.59 -3.88 5.43
CA ILE A 435 11.97 -5.21 5.92
C ILE A 435 13.45 -5.27 6.35
N PHE A 436 14.31 -4.43 5.79
CA PHE A 436 15.72 -4.39 6.16
C PHE A 436 15.93 -3.80 7.54
N THR A 437 15.08 -2.86 7.97
CA THR A 437 15.00 -2.40 9.36
C THR A 437 14.71 -3.54 10.33
N TYR A 438 13.81 -4.46 9.98
CA TYR A 438 13.56 -5.66 10.79
C TYR A 438 14.79 -6.57 10.85
N ILE A 439 15.45 -6.79 9.71
CA ILE A 439 16.67 -7.61 9.64
C ILE A 439 17.80 -6.99 10.46
N GLU A 440 17.96 -5.67 10.46
CA GLU A 440 18.95 -4.95 11.26
C GLU A 440 18.65 -5.11 12.77
N ALA A 441 17.42 -4.82 13.18
CA ALA A 441 16.98 -5.00 14.56
C ALA A 441 17.21 -6.44 15.07
N LYS A 442 16.94 -7.44 14.22
CA LYS A 442 17.18 -8.84 14.53
C LYS A 442 18.65 -9.16 14.87
N LYS A 443 19.61 -8.42 14.29
CA LYS A 443 21.05 -8.57 14.61
C LYS A 443 21.44 -7.92 15.94
N GLU A 444 20.70 -6.90 16.37
CA GLU A 444 21.05 -6.08 17.54
C GLU A 444 20.41 -6.56 18.83
N VAL A 445 19.26 -7.21 18.78
CA VAL A 445 18.55 -7.68 19.98
C VAL A 445 19.30 -8.80 20.70
N SER A 446 19.12 -8.87 22.03
CA SER A 446 19.83 -9.79 22.89
C SER A 446 19.30 -11.23 22.86
N ALA A 447 18.06 -11.45 22.42
CA ALA A 447 17.47 -12.77 22.28
C ALA A 447 16.30 -12.80 21.31
N HIS A 448 16.12 -13.93 20.62
CA HIS A 448 15.03 -14.21 19.67
C HIS A 448 14.16 -15.34 20.18
N TYR A 449 12.86 -15.15 20.05
CA TYR A 449 11.85 -16.13 20.43
C TYR A 449 10.88 -16.36 19.28
N THR A 450 10.37 -17.60 19.15
CA THR A 450 9.37 -17.98 18.13
C THR A 450 8.15 -18.61 18.75
N LEU A 451 7.00 -18.41 18.10
CA LEU A 451 5.74 -19.09 18.38
C LEU A 451 5.47 -20.12 17.28
N GLU A 452 5.28 -21.38 17.67
CA GLU A 452 5.21 -22.51 16.73
C GLU A 452 3.79 -23.05 16.49
N THR A 453 2.79 -22.69 17.29
CA THR A 453 1.46 -23.30 17.21
C THR A 453 0.44 -22.35 16.61
N ASN A 454 -0.18 -22.74 15.49
CA ASN A 454 -1.27 -22.02 14.84
C ASN A 454 -2.63 -22.40 15.44
N TYR A 455 -3.34 -21.42 15.99
CA TYR A 455 -4.65 -21.59 16.62
C TYR A 455 -5.81 -21.17 15.69
N ARG A 456 -5.52 -20.63 14.51
CA ARG A 456 -6.51 -20.09 13.57
C ARG A 456 -7.06 -21.17 12.64
N SER A 457 -6.19 -21.76 11.84
CA SER A 457 -6.56 -22.57 10.69
C SER A 457 -6.75 -24.05 11.02
N SER A 458 -7.48 -24.77 10.18
CA SER A 458 -7.60 -26.22 10.24
C SER A 458 -6.23 -26.90 10.07
N GLN A 459 -6.10 -28.14 10.53
CA GLN A 459 -4.88 -28.93 10.35
C GLN A 459 -4.47 -28.99 8.87
N SER A 460 -5.38 -29.37 8.00
CA SER A 460 -5.12 -29.50 6.55
C SER A 460 -4.64 -28.20 5.91
N MET A 461 -5.17 -27.04 6.37
CA MET A 461 -4.72 -25.74 5.84
C MET A 461 -3.32 -25.36 6.32
N VAL A 462 -2.99 -25.65 7.58
CA VAL A 462 -1.63 -25.42 8.12
C VAL A 462 -0.61 -26.30 7.38
N GLU A 463 -0.92 -27.58 7.19
CA GLU A 463 -0.07 -28.52 6.47
C GLU A 463 0.13 -28.12 5.00
N ALA A 464 -0.93 -27.65 4.33
CA ALA A 464 -0.86 -27.16 2.94
C ALA A 464 0.06 -25.95 2.79
N VAL A 465 -0.05 -24.95 3.68
CA VAL A 465 0.82 -23.77 3.68
C VAL A 465 2.26 -24.16 3.99
N ASN A 466 2.48 -25.02 5.00
CA ASN A 466 3.80 -25.53 5.32
C ASN A 466 4.43 -26.23 4.10
N HIS A 467 3.67 -27.06 3.40
CA HIS A 467 4.15 -27.80 2.23
C HIS A 467 4.63 -26.87 1.11
N ILE A 468 3.86 -25.81 0.80
CA ILE A 468 4.23 -24.84 -0.25
C ILE A 468 5.54 -24.14 0.10
N PHE A 469 5.62 -23.54 1.28
CA PHE A 469 6.78 -22.71 1.64
C PHE A 469 8.01 -23.52 2.10
N SER A 470 7.88 -24.81 2.35
CA SER A 470 9.01 -25.71 2.60
C SER A 470 9.58 -26.33 1.32
N HIS A 471 8.97 -26.08 0.16
CA HIS A 471 9.43 -26.64 -1.12
C HIS A 471 10.72 -25.96 -1.62
N CYS A 472 10.93 -24.70 -1.29
CA CYS A 472 12.11 -23.91 -1.64
C CYS A 472 13.00 -23.66 -0.41
N GLU A 473 14.33 -23.67 -0.58
CA GLU A 473 15.28 -23.41 0.52
C GLU A 473 15.16 -21.98 1.06
N SER A 474 15.00 -20.98 0.18
CA SER A 474 14.83 -19.55 0.53
C SER A 474 13.52 -19.01 -0.03
N PRO A 475 12.34 -19.40 0.52
CA PRO A 475 11.03 -19.09 -0.06
C PRO A 475 10.67 -17.59 -0.01
N PHE A 476 11.46 -16.76 0.68
CA PHE A 476 11.31 -15.31 0.74
C PHE A 476 12.53 -14.57 0.17
N ILE A 477 13.37 -15.25 -0.62
CA ILE A 477 14.58 -14.74 -1.28
C ILE A 477 15.70 -14.38 -0.28
N PHE A 478 15.38 -13.66 0.79
CA PHE A 478 16.36 -13.24 1.79
C PHE A 478 16.60 -14.35 2.84
N ASP A 479 17.84 -14.82 2.97
CA ASP A 479 18.23 -15.86 3.94
C ASP A 479 17.95 -15.47 5.40
N GLN A 480 17.87 -14.18 5.69
CA GLN A 480 17.55 -13.63 7.01
C GLN A 480 16.08 -13.84 7.39
N ILE A 481 15.22 -14.22 6.43
CA ILE A 481 13.80 -14.52 6.62
C ILE A 481 13.53 -15.98 6.31
N PRO A 482 14.01 -16.93 7.13
CA PRO A 482 13.79 -18.35 6.90
C PRO A 482 12.31 -18.70 7.13
N PHE A 483 11.80 -19.66 6.37
CA PHE A 483 10.51 -20.25 6.68
C PHE A 483 10.67 -21.31 7.77
N GLN A 484 9.90 -21.18 8.83
CA GLN A 484 9.78 -22.19 9.87
C GLN A 484 8.36 -22.75 9.84
N PRO A 485 8.18 -24.07 9.59
CA PRO A 485 6.87 -24.71 9.65
C PRO A 485 6.24 -24.55 11.04
N VAL A 486 4.92 -24.31 11.04
CA VAL A 486 4.16 -24.19 12.29
C VAL A 486 3.31 -25.43 12.53
N ASN A 487 3.10 -25.76 13.80
CA ASN A 487 2.20 -26.82 14.22
C ASN A 487 0.74 -26.31 14.26
N PHE A 488 -0.23 -27.18 14.06
CA PHE A 488 -1.62 -26.86 14.29
C PHE A 488 -2.01 -27.11 15.77
N ALA A 489 -2.93 -26.30 16.27
CA ALA A 489 -3.46 -26.52 17.61
C ALA A 489 -4.36 -27.78 17.65
N PRO A 490 -4.24 -28.66 18.65
CA PRO A 490 -5.01 -29.93 18.72
C PRO A 490 -6.53 -29.74 18.62
N GLN A 491 -7.04 -28.60 19.05
CA GLN A 491 -8.45 -28.24 18.94
C GLN A 491 -8.93 -28.03 17.50
N ASN A 492 -8.01 -27.79 16.55
CA ASN A 492 -8.32 -27.51 15.14
C ASN A 492 -8.22 -28.76 14.25
N SER A 493 -7.81 -29.94 14.80
CA SER A 493 -7.65 -31.19 14.04
C SER A 493 -8.93 -31.75 13.39
N GLY A 494 -10.11 -31.35 13.87
CA GLY A 494 -11.39 -31.82 13.35
C GLY A 494 -12.14 -30.79 12.49
N LYS A 495 -11.53 -29.65 12.18
CA LYS A 495 -12.16 -28.61 11.34
C LYS A 495 -12.09 -28.98 9.87
N LYS A 496 -13.24 -29.09 9.17
CA LYS A 496 -13.34 -29.49 7.76
C LYS A 496 -14.39 -28.67 7.03
N LEU A 497 -14.17 -28.45 5.72
CA LEU A 497 -15.22 -28.05 4.78
C LEU A 497 -15.71 -29.30 4.04
N VAL A 498 -17.00 -29.52 4.01
CA VAL A 498 -17.63 -30.66 3.31
C VAL A 498 -18.52 -30.12 2.20
N HIS A 499 -18.43 -30.70 1.01
CA HIS A 499 -19.26 -30.39 -0.15
C HIS A 499 -19.74 -31.67 -0.81
N ASN A 500 -21.09 -31.85 -0.97
CA ASN A 500 -21.72 -33.05 -1.51
C ASN A 500 -21.33 -34.37 -0.81
N GLY A 501 -21.01 -34.29 0.48
CA GLY A 501 -20.63 -35.46 1.29
C GLY A 501 -19.12 -35.73 1.33
N ASP A 502 -18.34 -35.08 0.49
CA ASP A 502 -16.87 -35.25 0.44
C ASP A 502 -16.15 -34.10 1.16
N GLU A 503 -15.02 -34.40 1.81
CA GLU A 503 -14.14 -33.39 2.37
C GLU A 503 -13.44 -32.60 1.26
N VAL A 504 -13.57 -31.27 1.29
CA VAL A 504 -12.90 -30.37 0.32
C VAL A 504 -11.43 -30.22 0.73
N ASN A 505 -10.52 -30.35 -0.22
CA ASN A 505 -9.09 -30.09 0.01
C ASN A 505 -8.89 -28.66 0.54
N ALA A 506 -8.02 -28.52 1.52
CA ALA A 506 -7.75 -27.22 2.13
C ALA A 506 -7.21 -26.19 1.12
N LEU A 507 -6.44 -26.66 0.13
CA LEU A 507 -5.93 -25.80 -0.95
C LEU A 507 -6.23 -26.43 -2.31
N THR A 508 -6.78 -25.62 -3.22
CA THR A 508 -7.12 -26.06 -4.59
C THR A 508 -6.57 -25.05 -5.59
N PHE A 509 -5.83 -25.56 -6.58
CA PHE A 509 -5.32 -24.76 -7.71
C PHE A 509 -6.23 -24.91 -8.91
N TRP A 510 -6.69 -23.78 -9.44
CA TRP A 510 -7.47 -23.67 -10.68
C TRP A 510 -6.54 -23.22 -11.80
N GLN A 511 -6.01 -24.18 -12.56
CA GLN A 511 -5.07 -23.90 -13.64
C GLN A 511 -5.82 -23.65 -14.95
N LEU A 512 -5.53 -22.54 -15.60
CA LEU A 512 -6.03 -22.20 -16.92
C LEU A 512 -4.99 -22.57 -17.99
N GLY A 513 -5.34 -23.54 -18.86
CA GLY A 513 -4.57 -23.93 -20.03
C GLY A 513 -3.24 -24.60 -19.74
N ALA A 514 -2.64 -25.21 -20.77
CA ALA A 514 -1.30 -25.78 -20.75
C ALA A 514 -0.32 -24.92 -21.58
N GLU A 515 -0.83 -24.05 -22.46
CA GLU A 515 -0.08 -23.13 -23.30
C GLU A 515 -0.16 -21.70 -22.72
N GLY A 516 0.74 -20.83 -23.14
CA GLY A 516 0.78 -19.44 -22.71
C GLY A 516 -0.52 -18.68 -22.95
N VAL A 517 -1.00 -17.98 -21.94
CA VAL A 517 -2.26 -17.20 -21.95
C VAL A 517 -1.97 -15.72 -21.75
N SER A 518 -2.74 -14.84 -22.38
CA SER A 518 -2.66 -13.42 -22.12
C SER A 518 -3.26 -13.07 -20.75
N VAL A 519 -2.82 -11.96 -20.15
CA VAL A 519 -3.34 -11.49 -18.86
C VAL A 519 -4.86 -11.29 -18.89
N ALA A 520 -5.40 -10.73 -19.99
CA ALA A 520 -6.84 -10.49 -20.13
C ALA A 520 -7.66 -11.79 -20.20
N GLU A 521 -7.20 -12.79 -20.96
CA GLU A 521 -7.83 -14.10 -21.04
C GLU A 521 -7.84 -14.80 -19.66
N TYR A 522 -6.70 -14.73 -18.95
CA TYR A 522 -6.57 -15.28 -17.59
C TYR A 522 -7.53 -14.64 -16.63
N GLU A 523 -7.51 -13.31 -16.53
CA GLU A 523 -8.33 -12.56 -15.60
C GLU A 523 -9.83 -12.83 -15.80
N GLN A 524 -10.30 -12.84 -17.07
CA GLN A 524 -11.71 -13.09 -17.38
C GLN A 524 -12.12 -14.54 -17.06
N ALA A 525 -11.31 -15.52 -17.45
CA ALA A 525 -11.64 -16.93 -17.27
C ALA A 525 -11.64 -17.31 -15.77
N ILE A 526 -10.64 -16.87 -15.01
CA ILE A 526 -10.56 -17.18 -13.58
C ILE A 526 -11.62 -16.43 -12.78
N ALA A 527 -11.96 -15.19 -13.12
CA ALA A 527 -13.06 -14.48 -12.49
C ALA A 527 -14.40 -15.23 -12.66
N SER A 528 -14.68 -15.74 -13.86
CA SER A 528 -15.87 -16.55 -14.14
C SER A 528 -15.86 -17.87 -13.35
N GLN A 529 -14.71 -18.54 -13.26
CA GLN A 529 -14.53 -19.77 -12.48
C GLN A 529 -14.72 -19.53 -10.96
N CYS A 530 -14.16 -18.45 -10.46
CA CYS A 530 -14.34 -18.01 -9.06
C CYS A 530 -15.83 -17.81 -8.74
N ALA A 531 -16.55 -17.05 -9.57
CA ALA A 531 -17.98 -16.82 -9.39
C ALA A 531 -18.81 -18.11 -9.47
N ALA A 532 -18.47 -19.03 -10.39
CA ALA A 532 -19.15 -20.31 -10.53
C ALA A 532 -18.97 -21.22 -9.30
N GLN A 533 -17.76 -21.31 -8.75
CA GLN A 533 -17.50 -22.09 -7.53
C GLN A 533 -18.21 -21.49 -6.32
N ILE A 534 -18.20 -20.15 -6.17
CA ILE A 534 -18.92 -19.46 -5.11
C ILE A 534 -20.42 -19.77 -5.21
N ALA A 535 -21.01 -19.71 -6.42
CA ALA A 535 -22.41 -20.09 -6.65
C ALA A 535 -22.72 -21.52 -6.20
N GLN A 536 -21.83 -22.50 -6.54
CA GLN A 536 -21.97 -23.88 -6.12
C GLN A 536 -21.96 -24.03 -4.60
N TYR A 537 -21.05 -23.38 -3.90
CA TYR A 537 -20.97 -23.45 -2.43
C TYR A 537 -22.18 -22.81 -1.76
N LEU A 538 -22.66 -21.67 -2.28
CA LEU A 538 -23.86 -21.01 -1.74
C LEU A 538 -25.12 -21.85 -1.96
N LEU A 539 -25.31 -22.43 -3.16
CA LEU A 539 -26.44 -23.34 -3.45
C LEU A 539 -26.36 -24.60 -2.59
N GLY A 540 -25.17 -25.18 -2.42
CA GLY A 540 -24.95 -26.32 -1.53
C GLY A 540 -25.22 -25.98 -0.06
N GLY A 541 -24.82 -24.77 0.39
CA GLY A 541 -25.12 -24.28 1.74
C GLY A 541 -26.64 -24.18 1.99
N LEU A 542 -27.40 -23.65 1.02
CA LEU A 542 -28.86 -23.58 1.10
C LEU A 542 -29.55 -24.96 1.12
N ARG A 543 -28.97 -25.97 0.45
CA ARG A 543 -29.46 -27.35 0.45
C ARG A 543 -29.00 -28.17 1.64
N GLY A 544 -28.00 -27.71 2.38
CA GLY A 544 -27.32 -28.44 3.45
C GLY A 544 -26.23 -29.42 2.97
N ASP A 545 -25.86 -29.36 1.69
CA ASP A 545 -24.81 -30.22 1.08
C ASP A 545 -23.40 -29.60 1.23
N THR A 546 -23.32 -28.32 1.56
CA THR A 546 -22.03 -27.60 1.80
C THR A 546 -22.05 -26.99 3.19
N TYR A 547 -21.15 -27.47 4.05
CA TYR A 547 -21.11 -27.05 5.44
C TYR A 547 -19.70 -27.17 6.04
N PHE A 548 -19.47 -26.40 7.09
CA PHE A 548 -18.29 -26.54 7.95
C PHE A 548 -18.59 -27.58 9.03
N ASP A 549 -17.76 -28.61 9.12
CA ASP A 549 -17.78 -29.54 10.24
C ASP A 549 -16.71 -29.15 11.25
N ASN A 550 -17.09 -28.99 12.50
CA ASN A 550 -16.21 -28.80 13.63
C ASN A 550 -16.56 -29.81 14.71
N LYS A 551 -15.90 -30.97 14.64
CA LYS A 551 -16.10 -32.10 15.57
C LYS A 551 -17.58 -32.51 15.72
N GLY A 552 -18.28 -32.64 14.58
CA GLY A 552 -19.71 -33.02 14.52
C GLY A 552 -20.70 -31.86 14.62
N LYS A 553 -20.22 -30.63 14.82
CA LYS A 553 -21.07 -29.44 14.73
C LYS A 553 -21.03 -28.89 13.32
N CYS A 554 -22.08 -29.19 12.53
CA CYS A 554 -22.22 -28.75 11.15
C CYS A 554 -22.87 -27.35 11.09
N THR A 555 -22.25 -26.47 10.28
CA THR A 555 -22.76 -25.11 10.01
C THR A 555 -22.79 -24.88 8.51
N PRO A 556 -23.97 -24.63 7.87
CA PRO A 556 -24.04 -24.37 6.43
C PRO A 556 -23.18 -23.19 6.01
N VAL A 557 -22.64 -23.24 4.78
CA VAL A 557 -21.89 -22.13 4.19
C VAL A 557 -22.83 -20.99 3.81
N ALA A 558 -22.51 -19.78 4.23
CA ALA A 558 -23.21 -18.55 3.89
C ALA A 558 -22.31 -17.60 3.09
N ALA A 559 -22.90 -16.60 2.44
CA ALA A 559 -22.14 -15.63 1.63
C ALA A 559 -21.07 -14.87 2.44
N SER A 560 -21.37 -14.53 3.69
CA SER A 560 -20.43 -13.89 4.62
C SER A 560 -19.20 -14.74 5.01
N ASP A 561 -19.24 -16.04 4.73
CA ASP A 561 -18.13 -16.95 5.01
C ASP A 561 -17.08 -16.98 3.90
N ILE A 562 -17.38 -16.35 2.74
CA ILE A 562 -16.58 -16.39 1.53
C ILE A 562 -15.97 -15.02 1.27
N THR A 563 -14.64 -15.00 1.11
CA THR A 563 -13.90 -13.78 0.79
C THR A 563 -13.00 -13.98 -0.42
N VAL A 564 -13.08 -13.04 -1.36
CA VAL A 564 -12.17 -13.00 -2.52
C VAL A 564 -11.09 -11.96 -2.27
N LEU A 565 -9.84 -12.39 -2.28
CA LEU A 565 -8.68 -11.52 -2.08
C LEU A 565 -8.09 -11.10 -3.41
N VAL A 566 -7.93 -9.79 -3.60
CA VAL A 566 -7.41 -9.17 -4.82
C VAL A 566 -6.25 -8.22 -4.50
N ARG A 567 -5.47 -7.84 -5.51
CA ARG A 567 -4.38 -6.85 -5.35
C ARG A 567 -4.85 -5.42 -5.59
N SER A 568 -5.82 -5.23 -6.49
CA SER A 568 -6.22 -3.92 -6.98
C SER A 568 -7.73 -3.77 -7.11
N ARG A 569 -8.19 -2.49 -7.19
CA ARG A 569 -9.58 -2.16 -7.50
C ARG A 569 -10.03 -2.71 -8.85
N ARG A 570 -9.15 -2.70 -9.87
CA ARG A 570 -9.45 -3.24 -11.19
C ARG A 570 -9.83 -4.71 -11.11
N GLU A 571 -9.04 -5.47 -10.35
CA GLU A 571 -9.33 -6.90 -10.10
C GLU A 571 -10.64 -7.10 -9.32
N ALA A 572 -10.92 -6.23 -8.32
CA ALA A 572 -12.19 -6.28 -7.58
C ALA A 572 -13.40 -6.05 -8.47
N VAL A 573 -13.32 -5.12 -9.44
CA VAL A 573 -14.39 -4.89 -10.42
C VAL A 573 -14.65 -6.12 -11.28
N LEU A 574 -13.59 -6.79 -11.77
CA LEU A 574 -13.72 -8.02 -12.56
C LEU A 574 -14.47 -9.13 -11.80
N ILE A 575 -14.13 -9.33 -10.52
CA ILE A 575 -14.80 -10.31 -9.67
C ILE A 575 -16.25 -9.92 -9.40
N ARG A 576 -16.50 -8.65 -9.08
CA ARG A 576 -17.86 -8.15 -8.85
C ARG A 576 -18.75 -8.33 -10.07
N ASP A 577 -18.24 -8.01 -11.26
CA ASP A 577 -18.98 -8.17 -12.51
C ASP A 577 -19.28 -9.64 -12.79
N ALA A 578 -18.34 -10.56 -12.52
CA ALA A 578 -18.56 -11.99 -12.66
C ALA A 578 -19.62 -12.53 -11.67
N LEU A 579 -19.60 -12.07 -10.41
CA LEU A 579 -20.61 -12.42 -9.40
C LEU A 579 -21.99 -11.85 -9.77
N ASN A 580 -22.06 -10.62 -10.25
CA ASN A 580 -23.30 -9.98 -10.67
C ASN A 580 -23.96 -10.70 -11.86
N GLN A 581 -23.18 -11.27 -12.79
CA GLN A 581 -23.71 -12.10 -13.88
C GLN A 581 -24.45 -13.33 -13.37
N LEU A 582 -24.13 -13.84 -12.19
CA LEU A 582 -24.77 -14.95 -11.51
C LEU A 582 -25.78 -14.49 -10.44
N ASN A 583 -26.10 -13.19 -10.38
CA ASN A 583 -26.97 -12.58 -9.36
C ASN A 583 -26.51 -12.83 -7.91
N ILE A 584 -25.20 -12.89 -7.69
CA ILE A 584 -24.59 -13.01 -6.35
C ILE A 584 -24.19 -11.61 -5.89
N ALA A 585 -24.81 -11.13 -4.83
CA ALA A 585 -24.49 -9.85 -4.23
C ALA A 585 -23.14 -9.93 -3.51
N SER A 586 -22.30 -8.94 -3.75
CA SER A 586 -20.96 -8.85 -3.15
C SER A 586 -20.64 -7.42 -2.73
N VAL A 587 -19.74 -7.30 -1.75
CA VAL A 587 -19.25 -6.01 -1.28
C VAL A 587 -17.73 -5.94 -1.42
N PHE A 588 -17.25 -4.84 -1.99
CA PHE A 588 -15.82 -4.53 -1.98
C PHE A 588 -15.50 -3.70 -0.74
N GLN A 589 -14.81 -4.34 0.19
CA GLN A 589 -14.34 -3.67 1.40
C GLN A 589 -13.12 -2.79 1.06
N SER A 590 -13.38 -1.53 0.67
CA SER A 590 -12.33 -0.52 0.52
C SER A 590 -12.56 0.58 1.53
N ASN A 591 -11.68 0.73 2.53
CA ASN A 591 -11.73 1.84 3.48
C ASN A 591 -11.12 3.12 2.91
N ARG A 592 -10.76 3.14 1.63
CA ARG A 592 -10.02 4.26 1.01
C ARG A 592 -10.61 4.70 -0.32
N GLU A 593 -11.86 4.35 -0.60
CA GLU A 593 -12.54 4.93 -1.76
C GLU A 593 -13.15 6.24 -1.33
N SER A 594 -12.68 7.33 -1.93
CA SER A 594 -13.34 8.62 -1.82
C SER A 594 -14.70 8.53 -2.51
N VAL A 595 -15.73 8.99 -1.84
CA VAL A 595 -17.08 9.11 -2.41
C VAL A 595 -17.09 9.96 -3.68
N PHE A 596 -16.11 10.83 -3.87
CA PHE A 596 -15.95 11.63 -5.09
C PHE A 596 -15.44 10.85 -6.30
N SER A 597 -14.99 9.60 -6.13
CA SER A 597 -14.64 8.71 -7.24
C SER A 597 -15.84 7.97 -7.85
N THR A 598 -17.01 8.09 -7.23
CA THR A 598 -18.24 7.39 -7.66
C THR A 598 -18.87 8.03 -8.89
N PRO A 599 -19.68 7.26 -9.67
CA PRO A 599 -20.53 7.83 -10.71
C PRO A 599 -21.49 8.90 -10.16
N GLU A 600 -22.01 8.69 -8.96
CA GLU A 600 -22.95 9.57 -8.27
C GLU A 600 -22.35 10.98 -8.04
N ALA A 601 -21.06 11.08 -7.78
CA ALA A 601 -20.38 12.39 -7.66
C ALA A 601 -20.42 13.18 -8.99
N ARG A 602 -20.19 12.49 -10.12
CA ARG A 602 -20.27 13.10 -11.44
C ARG A 602 -21.70 13.51 -11.81
N ASP A 603 -22.66 12.65 -11.49
CA ASP A 603 -24.07 12.91 -11.72
C ASP A 603 -24.54 14.12 -10.90
N LEU A 604 -24.13 14.22 -9.63
CA LEU A 604 -24.40 15.39 -8.79
C LEU A 604 -23.74 16.65 -9.33
N LEU A 605 -22.53 16.57 -9.86
CA LEU A 605 -21.88 17.72 -10.49
C LEU A 605 -22.70 18.25 -11.67
N TRP A 606 -23.21 17.37 -12.55
CA TRP A 606 -24.10 17.76 -13.64
C TRP A 606 -25.41 18.36 -13.14
N LEU A 607 -26.00 17.77 -12.09
CA LEU A 607 -27.21 18.28 -11.46
C LEU A 607 -27.00 19.71 -10.90
N LEU A 608 -25.92 19.93 -10.15
CA LEU A 608 -25.61 21.25 -9.57
C LEU A 608 -25.36 22.30 -10.66
N GLN A 609 -24.65 21.92 -11.74
CA GLN A 609 -24.46 22.82 -12.90
C GLN A 609 -25.77 23.18 -13.60
N ALA A 610 -26.70 22.22 -13.74
CA ALA A 610 -28.00 22.46 -14.32
C ALA A 610 -28.88 23.37 -13.44
N VAL A 611 -28.80 23.19 -12.12
CA VAL A 611 -29.49 24.07 -11.16
C VAL A 611 -28.99 25.51 -11.26
N LEU A 612 -27.67 25.72 -11.44
CA LEU A 612 -27.07 27.06 -11.55
C LEU A 612 -27.31 27.72 -12.92
N SER A 613 -27.58 26.96 -13.94
CA SER A 613 -27.76 27.49 -15.31
C SER A 613 -28.88 26.72 -16.04
N PRO A 614 -30.13 26.80 -15.55
CA PRO A 614 -31.24 26.04 -16.11
C PRO A 614 -31.61 26.49 -17.55
N GLU A 615 -31.23 27.71 -17.95
CA GLU A 615 -31.40 28.23 -19.29
C GLU A 615 -30.47 27.61 -20.34
N LYS A 616 -29.41 26.92 -19.90
CA LYS A 616 -28.48 26.23 -20.79
C LYS A 616 -28.98 24.83 -21.13
N GLU A 617 -29.72 24.69 -22.21
CA GLU A 617 -30.31 23.43 -22.64
C GLU A 617 -29.35 22.26 -22.61
N ARG A 618 -28.10 22.40 -23.08
CA ARG A 618 -27.09 21.34 -23.09
C ARG A 618 -26.77 20.83 -21.69
N VAL A 619 -26.64 21.73 -20.71
CA VAL A 619 -26.31 21.35 -19.33
C VAL A 619 -27.50 20.65 -18.68
N LEU A 620 -28.70 21.20 -18.87
CA LEU A 620 -29.93 20.61 -18.34
C LEU A 620 -30.18 19.20 -18.91
N ARG A 621 -30.02 19.00 -20.22
CA ARG A 621 -30.14 17.66 -20.86
C ARG A 621 -29.11 16.68 -20.34
N SER A 622 -27.85 17.13 -20.12
CA SER A 622 -26.80 16.28 -19.55
C SER A 622 -27.17 15.82 -18.14
N ALA A 623 -27.71 16.70 -17.31
CA ALA A 623 -28.18 16.34 -15.97
C ALA A 623 -29.37 15.35 -16.01
N LEU A 624 -30.34 15.55 -16.91
CA LEU A 624 -31.49 14.65 -17.06
C LEU A 624 -31.09 13.24 -17.49
N ALA A 625 -30.02 13.11 -18.27
CA ALA A 625 -29.49 11.84 -18.75
C ALA A 625 -28.64 11.08 -17.69
N THR A 626 -28.40 11.68 -16.51
CA THR A 626 -27.63 11.04 -15.45
C THR A 626 -28.39 9.86 -14.79
N GLY A 627 -27.65 8.93 -14.20
CA GLY A 627 -28.23 7.80 -13.48
C GLY A 627 -29.03 8.19 -12.24
N ILE A 628 -28.79 9.37 -11.67
CA ILE A 628 -29.55 9.91 -10.52
C ILE A 628 -30.95 10.36 -10.94
N LEU A 629 -31.08 11.07 -12.05
CA LEU A 629 -32.39 11.53 -12.56
C LEU A 629 -33.09 10.47 -13.42
N GLY A 630 -32.34 9.57 -14.05
CA GLY A 630 -32.83 8.33 -14.64
C GLY A 630 -33.73 8.47 -15.87
N LEU A 631 -33.73 9.62 -16.58
CA LEU A 631 -34.56 9.76 -17.77
C LEU A 631 -33.96 8.96 -18.94
N SER A 632 -34.82 8.19 -19.60
CA SER A 632 -34.45 7.48 -20.82
C SER A 632 -34.26 8.42 -22.02
N ALA A 633 -33.49 8.01 -23.02
CA ALA A 633 -33.29 8.76 -24.25
C ALA A 633 -34.61 9.18 -24.92
N LYS A 634 -35.65 8.30 -24.88
CA LYS A 634 -36.96 8.60 -25.39
C LYS A 634 -37.65 9.72 -24.63
N GLN A 635 -37.62 9.72 -23.29
CA GLN A 635 -38.22 10.78 -22.46
C GLN A 635 -37.52 12.12 -22.71
N ILE A 636 -36.17 12.13 -22.92
CA ILE A 636 -35.44 13.33 -23.26
C ILE A 636 -35.80 13.85 -24.67
N ASP A 637 -36.05 12.91 -25.62
CA ASP A 637 -36.49 13.24 -26.97
C ASP A 637 -37.93 13.77 -26.98
N ASP A 638 -38.82 13.18 -26.22
CA ASP A 638 -40.20 13.66 -26.06
C ASP A 638 -40.21 15.10 -25.51
N LEU A 639 -39.34 15.45 -24.57
CA LEU A 639 -39.15 16.82 -24.06
C LEU A 639 -38.65 17.80 -25.14
N ASN A 640 -37.90 17.34 -26.14
CA ASN A 640 -37.47 18.21 -27.27
C ASN A 640 -38.65 18.62 -28.19
N HIS A 641 -39.76 17.89 -28.18
CA HIS A 641 -40.91 18.13 -29.00
C HIS A 641 -42.09 18.77 -28.24
N ASP A 642 -41.94 18.98 -26.91
CA ASP A 642 -42.93 19.63 -26.05
C ASP A 642 -42.34 20.90 -25.38
N GLU A 643 -42.49 22.04 -26.03
CA GLU A 643 -41.97 23.32 -25.55
C GLU A 643 -42.54 23.72 -24.18
N LYS A 644 -43.79 23.39 -23.90
CA LYS A 644 -44.42 23.70 -22.61
C LYS A 644 -43.84 22.81 -21.47
N ALA A 645 -43.61 21.56 -21.73
CA ALA A 645 -42.96 20.66 -20.75
C ALA A 645 -41.52 21.09 -20.50
N TRP A 646 -40.82 21.58 -21.53
CA TRP A 646 -39.48 22.14 -21.40
C TRP A 646 -39.45 23.41 -20.56
N GLU A 647 -40.35 24.37 -20.79
CA GLU A 647 -40.46 25.59 -19.97
C GLU A 647 -40.75 25.26 -18.51
N GLN A 648 -41.66 24.35 -18.23
CA GLN A 648 -41.95 23.89 -16.86
C GLN A 648 -40.73 23.28 -16.17
N LEU A 649 -39.92 22.52 -16.91
CA LEU A 649 -38.68 21.96 -16.41
C LEU A 649 -37.64 23.04 -16.05
N VAL A 650 -37.46 24.03 -16.91
CA VAL A 650 -36.58 25.18 -16.67
C VAL A 650 -37.02 25.94 -15.40
N ASP A 651 -38.33 26.21 -15.28
CA ASP A 651 -38.90 26.86 -14.08
C ASP A 651 -38.71 26.01 -12.81
N GLU A 652 -38.77 24.71 -12.92
CA GLU A 652 -38.52 23.80 -11.81
C GLU A 652 -37.07 23.92 -11.34
N PHE A 653 -36.09 23.85 -12.25
CA PHE A 653 -34.68 23.98 -11.91
C PHE A 653 -34.32 25.38 -11.40
N ALA A 654 -35.00 26.46 -11.92
CA ALA A 654 -34.89 27.81 -11.39
C ALA A 654 -35.36 27.90 -9.93
N ARG A 655 -36.44 27.15 -9.56
CA ARG A 655 -36.88 27.04 -8.15
C ARG A 655 -35.86 26.34 -7.26
N TYR A 656 -35.19 25.28 -7.79
CA TYR A 656 -34.11 24.62 -7.05
C TYR A 656 -32.96 25.61 -6.79
N ALA A 657 -32.58 26.43 -7.77
CA ALA A 657 -31.57 27.47 -7.58
C ALA A 657 -31.93 28.46 -6.48
N GLN A 658 -33.19 28.91 -6.42
CA GLN A 658 -33.68 29.79 -5.37
C GLN A 658 -33.65 29.16 -3.97
N VAL A 659 -33.96 27.87 -3.88
CA VAL A 659 -33.86 27.12 -2.61
C VAL A 659 -32.40 27.01 -2.19
N TRP A 660 -31.49 26.70 -3.11
CA TRP A 660 -30.05 26.64 -2.81
C TRP A 660 -29.55 27.99 -2.25
N GLN A 661 -29.83 29.10 -2.93
CA GLN A 661 -29.43 30.43 -2.50
C GLN A 661 -29.97 30.82 -1.12
N LYS A 662 -31.21 30.41 -0.80
CA LYS A 662 -31.88 30.83 0.44
C LYS A 662 -31.64 29.90 1.64
N ARG A 663 -31.46 28.59 1.38
CA ARG A 663 -31.46 27.52 2.43
C ARG A 663 -30.23 26.64 2.41
N GLY A 664 -29.36 26.74 1.38
CA GLY A 664 -28.16 25.91 1.23
C GLY A 664 -28.36 24.72 0.31
N VAL A 665 -27.22 24.02 0.04
CA VAL A 665 -27.17 22.93 -0.95
C VAL A 665 -27.93 21.69 -0.51
N LEU A 666 -27.83 21.27 0.77
CA LEU A 666 -28.46 20.05 1.27
C LEU A 666 -30.00 20.10 1.27
N PRO A 667 -30.65 21.22 1.73
CA PRO A 667 -32.09 21.39 1.58
C PRO A 667 -32.56 21.37 0.11
N MET A 668 -31.78 21.95 -0.80
CA MET A 668 -32.07 21.91 -2.23
C MET A 668 -32.00 20.46 -2.75
N LEU A 669 -30.92 19.72 -2.44
CA LEU A 669 -30.77 18.34 -2.87
C LEU A 669 -31.91 17.45 -2.34
N ARG A 670 -32.29 17.58 -1.07
CA ARG A 670 -33.46 16.87 -0.51
C ARG A 670 -34.76 17.19 -1.25
N MET A 671 -34.96 18.43 -1.67
CA MET A 671 -36.14 18.81 -2.46
C MET A 671 -36.11 18.15 -3.84
N VAL A 672 -34.96 18.15 -4.54
CA VAL A 672 -34.80 17.45 -5.83
C VAL A 672 -35.05 15.96 -5.67
N MET A 673 -34.47 15.32 -4.64
CA MET A 673 -34.64 13.89 -4.36
C MET A 673 -36.11 13.51 -4.16
N ALA A 674 -36.87 14.33 -3.41
CA ALA A 674 -38.27 14.09 -3.16
C ALA A 674 -39.15 14.30 -4.41
N GLN A 675 -38.92 15.37 -5.18
CA GLN A 675 -39.74 15.73 -6.33
C GLN A 675 -39.46 14.84 -7.57
N ARG A 676 -38.23 14.34 -7.70
CA ARG A 676 -37.78 13.50 -8.81
C ARG A 676 -37.73 12.02 -8.45
N HIS A 677 -38.21 11.62 -7.28
CA HIS A 677 -38.26 10.22 -6.84
C HIS A 677 -36.90 9.51 -6.96
N ILE A 678 -35.81 10.24 -6.64
CA ILE A 678 -34.45 9.74 -6.83
C ILE A 678 -34.18 8.51 -5.94
N ALA A 679 -34.70 8.51 -4.70
CA ALA A 679 -34.51 7.39 -3.79
C ALA A 679 -35.14 6.10 -4.35
N GLU A 680 -36.36 6.18 -4.87
CA GLU A 680 -37.07 5.04 -5.46
C GLU A 680 -36.34 4.55 -6.73
N THR A 681 -35.86 5.50 -7.55
CA THR A 681 -35.12 5.19 -8.79
C THR A 681 -33.83 4.45 -8.48
N LEU A 682 -33.04 4.94 -7.52
CA LEU A 682 -31.78 4.32 -7.14
C LEU A 682 -32.01 2.96 -6.47
N LEU A 683 -32.96 2.85 -5.53
CA LEU A 683 -33.25 1.61 -4.79
C LEU A 683 -33.80 0.47 -5.69
N SER A 684 -34.35 0.81 -6.83
CA SER A 684 -34.81 -0.20 -7.81
C SER A 684 -33.66 -0.84 -8.60
N GLY A 685 -32.46 -0.25 -8.55
CA GLY A 685 -31.30 -0.72 -9.28
C GLY A 685 -30.39 -1.66 -8.46
N ILE A 686 -29.42 -2.28 -9.13
CA ILE A 686 -28.34 -3.02 -8.48
C ILE A 686 -27.51 -2.04 -7.62
N ASP A 687 -27.14 -2.44 -6.41
CA ASP A 687 -26.42 -1.61 -5.43
C ASP A 687 -27.16 -0.31 -5.04
N GLY A 688 -28.50 -0.29 -5.12
CA GLY A 688 -29.30 0.91 -4.94
C GLY A 688 -29.16 1.59 -3.60
N GLU A 689 -29.07 0.83 -2.49
CA GLU A 689 -28.86 1.35 -1.14
C GLU A 689 -27.51 2.10 -1.05
N ARG A 690 -26.46 1.50 -1.60
CA ARG A 690 -25.12 2.10 -1.63
C ARG A 690 -25.10 3.39 -2.45
N ARG A 691 -25.69 3.38 -3.65
CA ARG A 691 -25.78 4.56 -4.51
C ARG A 691 -26.51 5.72 -3.84
N LEU A 692 -27.61 5.41 -3.13
CA LEU A 692 -28.36 6.39 -2.35
C LEU A 692 -27.53 6.95 -1.19
N MET A 693 -26.79 6.11 -0.48
CA MET A 693 -25.87 6.54 0.57
C MET A 693 -24.78 7.45 0.05
N ASP A 694 -24.17 7.13 -1.10
CA ASP A 694 -23.14 7.95 -1.73
C ASP A 694 -23.67 9.36 -2.07
N VAL A 695 -24.88 9.44 -2.65
CA VAL A 695 -25.55 10.72 -2.94
C VAL A 695 -25.77 11.55 -1.66
N MET A 696 -26.23 10.91 -0.59
CA MET A 696 -26.47 11.58 0.69
C MET A 696 -25.16 12.05 1.33
N HIS A 697 -24.15 11.20 1.32
CA HIS A 697 -22.84 11.54 1.88
C HIS A 697 -22.17 12.72 1.14
N ILE A 698 -22.19 12.72 -0.19
CA ILE A 698 -21.69 13.86 -0.97
C ILE A 698 -22.49 15.12 -0.64
N GLY A 699 -23.81 15.00 -0.46
CA GLY A 699 -24.67 16.12 -0.06
C GLY A 699 -24.27 16.73 1.30
N GLU A 700 -23.90 15.88 2.27
CA GLU A 700 -23.38 16.31 3.58
C GLU A 700 -22.03 17.03 3.45
N LEU A 701 -21.09 16.46 2.69
CA LEU A 701 -19.79 17.09 2.45
C LEU A 701 -19.90 18.43 1.72
N LEU A 702 -20.82 18.54 0.76
CA LEU A 702 -21.12 19.81 0.09
C LEU A 702 -21.68 20.84 1.07
N GLN A 703 -22.55 20.43 2.00
CA GLN A 703 -23.10 21.33 3.03
C GLN A 703 -22.01 21.79 3.99
N GLU A 704 -21.12 20.92 4.42
CA GLU A 704 -19.98 21.26 5.28
C GLU A 704 -19.06 22.27 4.59
N MET A 705 -18.67 22.00 3.34
CA MET A 705 -17.82 22.90 2.57
C MET A 705 -18.49 24.23 2.23
N SER A 706 -19.81 24.29 2.13
CA SER A 706 -20.54 25.53 1.92
C SER A 706 -20.41 26.53 3.08
N LEU A 707 -19.99 26.08 4.26
CA LEU A 707 -19.69 26.93 5.42
C LEU A 707 -18.32 27.62 5.30
N GLN A 708 -17.43 27.05 4.49
CA GLN A 708 -16.05 27.53 4.31
C GLN A 708 -15.86 28.28 2.99
N LEU A 709 -16.67 27.95 1.98
CA LEU A 709 -16.59 28.52 0.63
C LEU A 709 -17.74 29.47 0.37
N GLU A 710 -17.44 30.66 -0.14
CA GLU A 710 -18.46 31.64 -0.53
C GLU A 710 -18.96 31.42 -1.96
N GLY A 711 -20.25 31.23 -2.12
CA GLY A 711 -20.96 31.19 -3.40
C GLY A 711 -21.07 29.78 -4.03
N GLU A 712 -22.20 29.59 -4.72
CA GLU A 712 -22.61 28.31 -5.30
C GLU A 712 -21.68 27.84 -6.42
N HIS A 713 -21.15 28.75 -7.21
CA HIS A 713 -20.19 28.45 -8.28
C HIS A 713 -18.85 27.97 -7.73
N THR A 714 -18.41 28.52 -6.60
CA THR A 714 -17.17 28.12 -5.93
C THR A 714 -17.33 26.71 -5.39
N LEU A 715 -18.47 26.39 -4.77
CA LEU A 715 -18.76 25.04 -4.26
C LEU A 715 -18.82 24.00 -5.40
N THR A 716 -19.45 24.34 -6.52
CA THR A 716 -19.50 23.46 -7.71
C THR A 716 -18.11 23.22 -8.31
N ARG A 717 -17.27 24.25 -8.33
CA ARG A 717 -15.86 24.12 -8.75
C ARG A 717 -15.05 23.24 -7.80
N TRP A 718 -15.26 23.41 -6.50
CA TRP A 718 -14.63 22.53 -5.50
C TRP A 718 -15.02 21.07 -5.72
N LEU A 719 -16.30 20.76 -5.93
CA LEU A 719 -16.73 19.38 -6.24
C LEU A 719 -16.03 18.85 -7.50
N ALA A 720 -15.94 19.64 -8.56
CA ALA A 720 -15.24 19.26 -9.78
C ALA A 720 -13.74 18.97 -9.53
N GLN A 721 -13.09 19.72 -8.66
CA GLN A 721 -11.70 19.50 -8.25
C GLN A 721 -11.56 18.20 -7.43
N GLN A 722 -12.48 17.94 -6.48
CA GLN A 722 -12.46 16.70 -5.71
C GLN A 722 -12.68 15.45 -6.60
N ILE A 723 -13.54 15.56 -7.62
CA ILE A 723 -13.74 14.49 -8.61
C ILE A 723 -12.49 14.27 -9.48
N ALA A 724 -11.79 15.35 -9.85
CA ALA A 724 -10.57 15.25 -10.65
C ALA A 724 -9.36 14.71 -9.85
N HIS A 725 -9.30 15.04 -8.56
CA HIS A 725 -8.22 14.69 -7.65
C HIS A 725 -8.80 14.24 -6.30
N PRO A 726 -9.43 13.04 -6.24
CA PRO A 726 -10.04 12.53 -5.01
C PRO A 726 -8.96 12.22 -3.98
N ASP A 727 -9.18 12.67 -2.74
CA ASP A 727 -8.33 12.29 -1.62
C ASP A 727 -8.78 10.95 -1.05
N HIS A 728 -7.96 9.94 -1.25
CA HIS A 728 -8.20 8.58 -0.76
C HIS A 728 -7.73 8.37 0.69
N GLN A 729 -7.13 9.37 1.33
CA GLN A 729 -6.64 9.28 2.71
C GLN A 729 -7.56 10.01 3.72
N SER A 730 -8.43 10.87 3.23
CA SER A 730 -9.36 11.60 4.08
C SER A 730 -10.48 10.71 4.59
N ASP A 731 -10.55 10.52 5.90
CA ASP A 731 -11.63 9.73 6.55
C ASP A 731 -13.03 10.31 6.29
N ALA A 732 -13.14 11.63 6.17
CA ALA A 732 -14.39 12.32 5.86
C ALA A 732 -14.92 11.97 4.46
N GLN A 733 -14.04 11.67 3.51
CA GLN A 733 -14.40 11.33 2.12
C GLN A 733 -14.58 9.83 1.90
N GLN A 734 -14.30 8.99 2.91
CA GLN A 734 -14.44 7.54 2.77
C GLN A 734 -15.91 7.14 2.64
N MET A 735 -16.16 6.22 1.71
CA MET A 735 -17.51 5.67 1.49
C MET A 735 -18.02 4.99 2.76
N ARG A 736 -19.25 5.30 3.16
CA ARG A 736 -19.91 4.67 4.31
C ARG A 736 -20.42 3.29 3.94
N LEU A 737 -20.10 2.29 4.75
CA LEU A 737 -20.54 0.90 4.55
C LEU A 737 -21.72 0.60 5.48
N GLU A 738 -22.86 0.22 4.93
CA GLU A 738 -23.95 -0.40 5.69
C GLU A 738 -23.77 -1.91 5.83
N SER A 739 -24.59 -2.57 6.65
CA SER A 739 -24.40 -3.94 7.18
C SER A 739 -24.12 -5.00 6.09
N ASP A 740 -22.84 -5.29 5.87
CA ASP A 740 -22.34 -6.29 4.89
C ASP A 740 -22.50 -7.74 5.39
N LYS A 741 -23.33 -7.99 6.40
CA LYS A 741 -23.37 -9.27 7.15
C LYS A 741 -23.79 -10.50 6.34
N HIS A 742 -24.34 -10.32 5.13
CA HIS A 742 -24.87 -11.41 4.33
C HIS A 742 -24.36 -11.43 2.88
N LEU A 743 -23.26 -10.75 2.58
CA LEU A 743 -22.71 -10.62 1.24
C LEU A 743 -21.37 -11.35 1.10
N VAL A 744 -21.03 -11.77 -0.13
CA VAL A 744 -19.69 -12.23 -0.46
C VAL A 744 -18.75 -11.02 -0.35
N GLN A 745 -17.65 -11.20 0.39
CA GLN A 745 -16.70 -10.14 0.62
C GLN A 745 -15.62 -10.15 -0.46
N ILE A 746 -15.32 -8.99 -1.02
CA ILE A 746 -14.12 -8.77 -1.85
C ILE A 746 -13.22 -7.82 -1.06
N SER A 747 -11.96 -8.18 -0.86
CA SER A 747 -11.02 -7.36 -0.09
C SER A 747 -9.64 -7.36 -0.75
N THR A 748 -8.85 -6.30 -0.53
CA THR A 748 -7.45 -6.36 -0.93
C THR A 748 -6.65 -7.22 0.04
N ILE A 749 -5.60 -7.89 -0.46
CA ILE A 749 -4.71 -8.71 0.39
C ILE A 749 -4.14 -7.86 1.53
N HIS A 750 -3.74 -6.62 1.25
CA HIS A 750 -3.22 -5.70 2.28
C HIS A 750 -4.23 -5.42 3.40
N LYS A 751 -5.51 -5.22 3.06
CA LYS A 751 -6.56 -4.97 4.05
C LYS A 751 -6.93 -6.23 4.84
N SER A 752 -6.73 -7.41 4.26
CA SER A 752 -6.99 -8.68 4.92
C SER A 752 -5.97 -9.02 6.02
N LYS A 753 -4.86 -8.26 6.11
CA LYS A 753 -3.85 -8.47 7.15
C LYS A 753 -4.47 -8.28 8.55
N GLY A 754 -4.17 -9.21 9.46
CA GLY A 754 -4.80 -9.26 10.79
C GLY A 754 -6.15 -9.99 10.82
N LEU A 755 -6.90 -10.04 9.71
CA LEU A 755 -8.21 -10.69 9.62
C LEU A 755 -8.08 -12.19 9.29
N GLU A 756 -9.22 -12.90 9.40
CA GLU A 756 -9.34 -14.31 9.07
C GLU A 756 -10.69 -14.60 8.42
N TYR A 757 -10.72 -15.55 7.49
CA TYR A 757 -11.92 -15.90 6.72
C TYR A 757 -12.06 -17.40 6.61
N LYS A 758 -13.28 -17.91 6.58
CA LYS A 758 -13.51 -19.35 6.51
C LYS A 758 -13.11 -19.93 5.16
N ILE A 759 -13.54 -19.30 4.06
CA ILE A 759 -13.21 -19.67 2.69
C ILE A 759 -12.58 -18.46 2.00
N VAL A 760 -11.42 -18.67 1.39
CA VAL A 760 -10.67 -17.64 0.64
C VAL A 760 -10.58 -18.03 -0.83
N TRP A 761 -10.79 -17.07 -1.71
CA TRP A 761 -10.42 -17.13 -3.11
C TRP A 761 -9.29 -16.17 -3.42
N LEU A 762 -8.24 -16.65 -4.06
CA LEU A 762 -7.12 -15.86 -4.58
C LEU A 762 -7.05 -16.02 -6.09
N PRO A 763 -7.88 -15.29 -6.86
CA PRO A 763 -8.06 -15.56 -8.30
C PRO A 763 -6.86 -15.21 -9.16
N PHE A 764 -6.14 -14.13 -8.82
CA PHE A 764 -5.12 -13.56 -9.70
C PHE A 764 -3.68 -13.74 -9.17
N ALA A 765 -3.38 -14.93 -8.61
CA ALA A 765 -2.09 -15.23 -7.99
C ALA A 765 -0.91 -15.22 -8.98
N SER A 766 -1.16 -15.43 -10.29
CA SER A 766 -0.12 -15.38 -11.32
C SER A 766 0.19 -13.94 -11.80
N ASN A 767 -0.60 -12.93 -11.42
CA ASN A 767 -0.33 -11.55 -11.80
C ASN A 767 0.91 -11.00 -11.08
N PHE A 768 1.73 -10.25 -11.81
CA PHE A 768 2.89 -9.54 -11.28
C PHE A 768 3.13 -8.25 -12.08
N LEU A 769 3.84 -7.29 -11.52
CA LEU A 769 4.21 -6.04 -12.19
C LEU A 769 5.72 -5.82 -11.98
N PRO A 770 6.56 -6.05 -13.03
CA PRO A 770 8.00 -5.85 -12.91
C PRO A 770 8.35 -4.40 -12.56
N GLN A 771 9.42 -4.22 -11.82
CA GLN A 771 10.00 -2.90 -11.59
C GLN A 771 10.64 -2.34 -12.85
N SER A 772 10.61 -1.03 -12.97
CA SER A 772 11.22 -0.29 -14.08
C SER A 772 12.13 0.84 -13.61
N LYS A 773 12.32 0.98 -12.30
CA LYS A 773 13.15 2.02 -11.68
C LYS A 773 14.17 1.39 -10.76
N GLY A 774 15.38 1.96 -10.76
CA GLY A 774 16.50 1.53 -9.94
C GLY A 774 16.44 2.06 -8.49
N LEU A 775 15.32 1.84 -7.78
CA LEU A 775 15.20 2.11 -6.34
C LEU A 775 15.29 0.79 -5.59
N TYR A 776 16.35 0.59 -4.82
CA TYR A 776 16.64 -0.67 -4.13
C TYR A 776 17.42 -0.43 -2.83
N HIS A 777 17.58 -1.48 -2.01
CA HIS A 777 18.40 -1.46 -0.80
C HIS A 777 19.74 -2.18 -1.05
N ASP A 778 20.81 -1.53 -0.63
CA ASP A 778 22.15 -2.12 -0.71
C ASP A 778 22.25 -3.33 0.25
N ARG A 779 22.81 -4.44 -0.25
CA ARG A 779 22.89 -5.69 0.51
C ARG A 779 23.88 -5.66 1.69
N THR A 780 24.75 -4.65 1.73
CA THR A 780 25.83 -4.56 2.74
C THR A 780 25.42 -3.70 3.94
N ASP A 781 24.80 -2.56 3.70
CA ASP A 781 24.44 -1.56 4.72
C ASP A 781 22.93 -1.35 4.86
N PHE A 782 22.11 -2.03 4.03
CA PHE A 782 20.67 -1.90 3.95
C PHE A 782 20.15 -0.49 3.68
N GLY A 783 21.05 0.43 3.26
CA GLY A 783 20.69 1.80 2.90
C GLY A 783 19.95 1.85 1.56
N THR A 784 18.91 2.69 1.49
CA THR A 784 18.15 2.90 0.26
C THR A 784 19.00 3.62 -0.79
N ARG A 785 19.09 3.08 -2.00
CA ARG A 785 19.81 3.60 -3.15
C ARG A 785 18.84 3.93 -4.27
N LEU A 786 19.06 5.05 -4.95
CA LEU A 786 18.29 5.46 -6.12
C LEU A 786 19.24 5.66 -7.30
N ASP A 787 19.09 4.83 -8.33
CA ASP A 787 19.75 5.00 -9.61
C ASP A 787 18.82 5.72 -10.60
N LEU A 788 19.14 6.96 -10.92
CA LEU A 788 18.33 7.77 -11.85
C LEU A 788 18.55 7.38 -13.32
N SER A 789 19.55 6.53 -13.61
CA SER A 789 19.77 5.99 -14.95
C SER A 789 18.94 4.75 -15.26
N ASP A 790 18.28 4.17 -14.23
CA ASP A 790 17.53 2.92 -14.32
C ASP A 790 18.35 1.81 -15.01
N GLY A 791 19.61 1.62 -14.55
CA GLY A 791 20.52 0.61 -15.10
C GLY A 791 19.93 -0.81 -14.93
N GLU A 792 20.24 -1.72 -15.86
CA GLU A 792 19.70 -3.09 -15.87
C GLU A 792 19.96 -3.82 -14.53
N ASP A 793 21.18 -3.68 -13.98
CA ASP A 793 21.56 -4.32 -12.72
C ASP A 793 20.78 -3.77 -11.52
N THR A 794 20.58 -2.46 -11.46
CA THR A 794 19.86 -1.79 -10.35
C THR A 794 18.36 -2.04 -10.42
N VAL A 795 17.80 -2.08 -11.64
CA VAL A 795 16.41 -2.49 -11.89
C VAL A 795 16.19 -3.95 -11.52
N ALA A 796 17.16 -4.83 -11.82
CA ALA A 796 17.08 -6.25 -11.43
C ALA A 796 17.06 -6.43 -9.90
N LEU A 797 17.88 -5.67 -9.15
CA LEU A 797 17.85 -5.67 -7.69
C LEU A 797 16.50 -5.17 -7.14
N ALA A 798 15.96 -4.10 -7.72
CA ALA A 798 14.65 -3.57 -7.36
C ALA A 798 13.52 -4.59 -7.66
N ASP A 799 13.61 -5.33 -8.78
CA ASP A 799 12.62 -6.35 -9.13
C ASP A 799 12.73 -7.61 -8.25
N GLU A 800 13.93 -7.95 -7.77
CA GLU A 800 14.12 -9.00 -6.77
C GLU A 800 13.44 -8.64 -5.42
N GLU A 801 13.54 -7.38 -4.96
CA GLU A 801 12.83 -6.90 -3.76
C GLU A 801 11.31 -6.92 -3.96
N ARG A 802 10.82 -6.54 -5.14
CA ARG A 802 9.41 -6.66 -5.51
C ARG A 802 8.95 -8.12 -5.45
N LEU A 803 9.72 -9.06 -5.99
CA LEU A 803 9.38 -10.49 -5.96
C LEU A 803 9.35 -11.00 -4.51
N ALA A 804 10.32 -10.58 -3.68
CA ALA A 804 10.34 -10.91 -2.25
C ALA A 804 9.09 -10.38 -1.51
N GLU A 805 8.61 -9.16 -1.85
CA GLU A 805 7.36 -8.62 -1.31
C GLU A 805 6.14 -9.40 -1.82
N ASP A 806 6.10 -9.76 -3.12
CA ASP A 806 5.03 -10.55 -3.71
C ASP A 806 4.92 -11.94 -3.07
N LEU A 807 6.04 -12.57 -2.70
CA LEU A 807 6.07 -13.86 -1.96
C LEU A 807 5.49 -13.71 -0.55
N ARG A 808 5.82 -12.63 0.16
CA ARG A 808 5.22 -12.32 1.46
C ARG A 808 3.72 -12.02 1.32
N LEU A 809 3.31 -11.33 0.24
CA LEU A 809 1.91 -11.06 -0.06
C LEU A 809 1.12 -12.36 -0.31
N LEU A 810 1.73 -13.32 -1.04
CA LEU A 810 1.15 -14.65 -1.23
C LEU A 810 1.02 -15.40 0.12
N TYR A 811 2.05 -15.37 0.96
CA TYR A 811 2.02 -15.96 2.30
C TYR A 811 0.89 -15.37 3.16
N VAL A 812 0.76 -14.04 3.18
CA VAL A 812 -0.33 -13.37 3.89
C VAL A 812 -1.68 -13.83 3.35
N ALA A 813 -1.89 -13.87 2.04
CA ALA A 813 -3.16 -14.27 1.44
C ALA A 813 -3.57 -15.70 1.82
N LEU A 814 -2.64 -16.67 1.69
CA LEU A 814 -2.89 -18.08 2.02
C LEU A 814 -3.18 -18.29 3.52
N THR A 815 -2.47 -17.55 4.40
CA THR A 815 -2.66 -17.64 5.86
C THR A 815 -3.91 -16.94 6.39
N ARG A 816 -4.75 -16.35 5.51
CA ARG A 816 -6.07 -15.80 5.89
C ARG A 816 -7.14 -16.86 6.00
N ALA A 817 -6.98 -17.99 5.28
CA ALA A 817 -7.97 -19.06 5.22
C ALA A 817 -7.98 -19.90 6.51
N ILE A 818 -9.19 -20.21 6.99
CA ILE A 818 -9.39 -21.15 8.11
C ILE A 818 -9.58 -22.57 7.58
N TYR A 819 -10.47 -22.78 6.61
CA TYR A 819 -10.85 -24.12 6.12
C TYR A 819 -10.36 -24.41 4.71
N HIS A 820 -10.47 -23.43 3.80
CA HIS A 820 -10.23 -23.64 2.38
C HIS A 820 -9.70 -22.39 1.68
N CYS A 821 -8.78 -22.59 0.75
CA CYS A 821 -8.31 -21.55 -0.18
C CYS A 821 -8.29 -22.08 -1.61
N SER A 822 -8.97 -21.39 -2.53
CA SER A 822 -8.88 -21.60 -3.97
C SER A 822 -7.93 -20.59 -4.61
N VAL A 823 -7.00 -21.03 -5.46
CA VAL A 823 -5.98 -20.20 -6.10
C VAL A 823 -6.05 -20.35 -7.62
N GLY A 824 -6.19 -19.22 -8.33
CA GLY A 824 -6.17 -19.19 -9.79
C GLY A 824 -4.73 -19.11 -10.32
N VAL A 825 -4.39 -19.96 -11.28
CA VAL A 825 -3.06 -20.08 -11.88
C VAL A 825 -3.12 -20.11 -13.38
N ALA A 826 -2.18 -19.44 -14.06
CA ALA A 826 -2.00 -19.56 -15.51
C ALA A 826 -0.55 -19.32 -15.94
N PRO A 827 -0.10 -19.95 -17.00
CA PRO A 827 1.18 -19.68 -17.64
C PRO A 827 1.09 -18.36 -18.45
N LEU A 828 1.29 -17.23 -17.79
CA LEU A 828 1.13 -15.90 -18.39
C LEU A 828 2.18 -15.59 -19.45
N ILE A 829 1.76 -14.91 -20.51
CA ILE A 829 2.63 -14.27 -21.50
C ILE A 829 2.27 -12.79 -21.57
N LYS A 830 3.24 -11.91 -21.29
CA LYS A 830 3.12 -10.46 -21.45
C LYS A 830 3.61 -10.01 -22.81
N GLY A 831 2.90 -9.03 -23.40
CA GLY A 831 3.23 -8.45 -24.71
C GLY A 831 2.82 -9.34 -25.89
N ASN A 832 3.28 -8.97 -27.11
CA ASN A 832 2.92 -9.63 -28.37
C ASN A 832 3.82 -10.84 -28.69
N ARG A 833 4.08 -11.74 -27.74
CA ARG A 833 4.86 -12.95 -27.95
C ARG A 833 3.98 -14.13 -28.38
N LYS A 834 4.59 -15.17 -29.00
CA LYS A 834 3.87 -16.38 -29.41
C LYS A 834 3.46 -17.19 -28.18
N LYS A 835 2.20 -17.68 -28.15
CA LYS A 835 1.65 -18.50 -27.06
C LYS A 835 2.43 -19.80 -26.77
N SER A 836 3.19 -20.31 -27.73
CA SER A 836 4.04 -21.50 -27.61
C SER A 836 5.47 -21.22 -27.12
N GLY A 837 5.77 -19.99 -26.70
CA GLY A 837 7.09 -19.61 -26.17
C GLY A 837 7.22 -19.79 -24.66
N GLU A 838 8.38 -19.41 -24.12
CA GLU A 838 8.59 -19.32 -22.68
C GLU A 838 7.56 -18.38 -22.06
N THR A 839 7.04 -18.80 -20.92
CA THR A 839 6.04 -18.02 -20.17
C THR A 839 6.72 -17.16 -19.10
N ASP A 840 6.03 -16.12 -18.66
CA ASP A 840 6.53 -15.20 -17.62
C ASP A 840 6.09 -15.61 -16.20
N LEU A 841 5.55 -16.82 -16.04
CA LEU A 841 5.05 -17.30 -14.74
C LEU A 841 6.15 -17.29 -13.67
N HIS A 842 7.38 -17.61 -14.04
CA HIS A 842 8.55 -17.63 -13.14
C HIS A 842 8.87 -16.26 -12.52
N LEU A 843 8.35 -15.15 -13.09
CA LEU A 843 8.48 -13.79 -12.54
C LEU A 843 7.40 -13.47 -11.50
N SER A 844 6.44 -14.36 -11.29
CA SER A 844 5.41 -14.23 -10.26
C SER A 844 5.80 -14.96 -8.98
N ALA A 845 5.20 -14.56 -7.84
CA ALA A 845 5.42 -15.23 -6.56
C ALA A 845 5.03 -16.73 -6.55
N LEU A 846 4.06 -17.12 -7.36
CA LEU A 846 3.60 -18.51 -7.44
C LEU A 846 4.49 -19.36 -8.36
N GLY A 847 5.16 -18.73 -9.33
CA GLY A 847 6.03 -19.42 -10.25
C GLY A 847 7.48 -19.55 -9.76
N TYR A 848 7.86 -18.76 -8.75
CA TYR A 848 9.14 -18.87 -8.04
C TYR A 848 9.15 -20.12 -7.16
#